data_9b5ba56e5d9629eaa31e66bc3073f87f
#
_entry.id   9b5ba56e5d9629eaa31e66bc3073f87f
#
_cell.length_a   1.000
_cell.length_b   1.000
_cell.length_c   1.000
_cell.angle_alpha   90.00
_cell.angle_beta   90.00
_cell.angle_gamma   90.00
#
_symmetry.space_group_name_H-M   'P 1'
#
loop_
_entity.id
_entity.type
_entity.pdbx_description
1 polymer ?
#
loop_
_entity_poly.entity_id
_entity_poly.type
_entity_poly.pdbx_seq_one_letter_code
_entity_poly.pdbx_strand_id
1 'polypeptide(L)'
;MINREPISYRQSSGPRRTLIVVLSGLFVVLLAGRWLATLWTDYLWYSEFDATQVWKTLTFTRVWLVLTASIFAVIVVWINLWVVDRISPRRRISAGGPDEELLERYQEWIEPRSFAVRTGFASLFGILIGFGAAAWWQDWLFWRSGVAWGVVDPIFENDVSQYVFGLPFYRDVFGWTFQLLLVVTLVVVAAHYLNGGIKIATPGEGTSGGVKAHISILLALVAMLKAVGYFFDKWELLYSGRGQVFGASYTDVNAQVPALNLLIFISIVCAIILLVNVWFRGWSLPVVAVGIWLVTSIGVGGIYPALVQRFSVEPNEIGRETEFVQHNLDFTRLGYGLDGVQTIEFPASSDLTAETIAANRPTIDNIRLWDPGVLSQTYPQLQNIKTYYDFADVDVDRYFVNGELTQVMTAARELAEDQIPGFGWVNERLVYTHGLGVVLSPANAVTSDGKPDFLLQDIPPINTSGSSNLEVTQPRIYFSDNAEFDFLIAGSKEGEIDIPTGQGADAAETNSYDGKGGVPLGGFLQRTAWALRFADLNTLISGQVESDSRVMIARNIRDRVHRLAPFLYADNDPYMVVSEGRLVWMMDLYTVSDRFPYSEQALTTGLNVGADLPRSLNYIRNSVKAVIDAYDGTVDLYVIDPDDPIIQTNQKIFPGIFKSIDAFPAALVDHVRYPEDLFRIQTDVYTLYHMTDPVELFKVEDPWQIARDPSTSTYPTLRGDSGRPMLPYYLLMELPGEDRLSFLLMQPFTPADRPNMSAFMVAKSGPLEEYGTILEYTMPADRQVDGPGQVGDFIEQDPIVSAEFTLLGQVGSEVIRGNLLVVPIEDSLLYVQPIYLAADNLAGGIPQFKLVVASYNSRIEIADSLDAVLVKLFGSGVEVDGGDGDPGGGIPDSGGTIEERVTELLALADAAFAEADIELRQGDLAGYQAKIDEARSYIDEANRIIVEAASDAAAVSAAFSR
;
A
#
# COMPACT_ATOMS: atom_id res chain seq x y z
N MET A 1 -33.32 75.91 -28.67
CA MET A 1 -32.84 74.99 -29.73
C MET A 1 -31.37 74.72 -29.51
N ILE A 2 -31.05 73.58 -28.92
CA ILE A 2 -29.66 73.10 -28.82
C ILE A 2 -29.70 71.73 -29.43
N ASN A 3 -29.15 71.60 -30.65
CA ASN A 3 -28.93 70.34 -31.34
C ASN A 3 -27.93 69.52 -30.59
N ARG A 4 -28.32 68.36 -30.08
CA ARG A 4 -27.40 67.28 -29.62
C ARG A 4 -27.27 66.29 -30.79
N GLU A 5 -26.07 66.23 -31.39
CA GLU A 5 -25.70 65.19 -32.34
C GLU A 5 -25.58 63.85 -31.61
N PRO A 6 -25.98 62.73 -32.21
CA PRO A 6 -25.81 61.42 -31.60
C PRO A 6 -24.33 61.02 -31.70
N ILE A 7 -23.73 60.69 -30.53
CA ILE A 7 -22.41 60.18 -30.46
C ILE A 7 -22.41 58.75 -31.07
N SER A 8 -21.90 58.66 -32.30
CA SER A 8 -21.68 57.36 -32.93
C SER A 8 -20.52 56.65 -32.23
N TYR A 9 -20.81 55.64 -31.42
CA TYR A 9 -19.81 54.66 -30.92
C TYR A 9 -19.27 53.90 -32.11
N ARG A 10 -18.15 54.34 -32.67
CA ARG A 10 -17.35 53.56 -33.60
C ARG A 10 -16.79 52.39 -32.83
N GLN A 11 -17.36 51.18 -33.01
CA GLN A 11 -16.76 49.95 -32.57
C GLN A 11 -15.43 49.77 -33.28
N SER A 12 -14.34 50.23 -32.67
CA SER A 12 -13.00 49.87 -33.09
C SER A 12 -12.81 48.37 -32.73
N SER A 13 -13.03 47.50 -33.71
CA SER A 13 -12.53 46.13 -33.73
C SER A 13 -11.02 46.23 -33.82
N GLY A 14 -10.39 46.61 -32.69
CA GLY A 14 -8.96 46.89 -32.64
C GLY A 14 -8.14 45.61 -32.66
N PRO A 15 -6.85 45.72 -33.01
CA PRO A 15 -5.90 44.58 -33.12
C PRO A 15 -5.83 43.70 -31.89
N ARG A 16 -6.31 44.16 -30.70
CA ARG A 16 -6.41 43.38 -29.46
C ARG A 16 -7.38 42.20 -29.57
N ARG A 17 -8.55 42.32 -30.21
CA ARG A 17 -9.49 41.20 -30.37
C ARG A 17 -8.92 40.14 -31.31
N THR A 18 -8.30 40.52 -32.41
CA THR A 18 -7.65 39.59 -33.34
C THR A 18 -6.48 38.91 -32.66
N LEU A 19 -5.68 39.61 -31.87
CA LEU A 19 -4.58 39.04 -31.10
C LEU A 19 -5.08 38.01 -30.05
N ILE A 20 -6.16 38.33 -29.31
CA ILE A 20 -6.75 37.41 -28.33
C ILE A 20 -7.27 36.15 -29.03
N VAL A 21 -7.95 36.27 -30.17
CA VAL A 21 -8.44 35.10 -30.92
C VAL A 21 -7.30 34.26 -31.46
N VAL A 22 -6.23 34.87 -31.97
CA VAL A 22 -5.05 34.16 -32.48
C VAL A 22 -4.32 33.44 -31.30
N LEU A 23 -4.10 34.13 -30.18
CA LEU A 23 -3.47 33.52 -29.00
C LEU A 23 -4.32 32.42 -28.40
N SER A 24 -5.65 32.58 -28.30
CA SER A 24 -6.55 31.51 -27.85
C SER A 24 -6.55 30.32 -28.81
N GLY A 25 -6.53 30.59 -30.13
CA GLY A 25 -6.43 29.55 -31.15
C GLY A 25 -5.11 28.78 -31.04
N LEU A 26 -3.98 29.49 -30.91
CA LEU A 26 -2.67 28.89 -30.70
C LEU A 26 -2.63 28.06 -29.41
N PHE A 27 -3.17 28.56 -28.33
CA PHE A 27 -3.26 27.86 -27.06
C PHE A 27 -4.05 26.55 -27.19
N VAL A 28 -5.21 26.58 -27.87
CA VAL A 28 -6.00 25.36 -28.12
C VAL A 28 -5.23 24.35 -29.00
N VAL A 29 -4.53 24.85 -30.04
CA VAL A 29 -3.69 23.97 -30.91
C VAL A 29 -2.55 23.32 -30.10
N LEU A 30 -1.89 24.06 -29.23
CA LEU A 30 -0.83 23.52 -28.36
C LEU A 30 -1.38 22.50 -27.38
N LEU A 31 -2.52 22.75 -26.75
CA LEU A 31 -3.17 21.79 -25.86
C LEU A 31 -3.58 20.50 -26.59
N ALA A 32 -4.20 20.66 -27.77
CA ALA A 32 -4.57 19.51 -28.61
C ALA A 32 -3.33 18.75 -29.10
N GLY A 33 -2.29 19.49 -29.50
CA GLY A 33 -1.00 18.91 -29.90
C GLY A 33 -0.34 18.10 -28.76
N ARG A 34 -0.33 18.66 -27.56
CA ARG A 34 0.18 17.97 -26.36
C ARG A 34 -0.63 16.70 -26.05
N TRP A 35 -1.95 16.78 -26.10
CA TRP A 35 -2.83 15.64 -25.89
C TRP A 35 -2.60 14.51 -26.92
N LEU A 36 -2.49 14.86 -28.21
CA LEU A 36 -2.18 13.88 -29.25
C LEU A 36 -0.78 13.29 -29.11
N ALA A 37 0.20 14.12 -28.73
CA ALA A 37 1.56 13.66 -28.44
C ALA A 37 1.59 12.67 -27.27
N THR A 38 0.87 12.95 -26.19
CA THR A 38 0.74 12.05 -25.04
C THR A 38 0.11 10.71 -25.46
N LEU A 39 -0.98 10.74 -26.21
CA LEU A 39 -1.63 9.51 -26.71
C LEU A 39 -0.69 8.66 -27.58
N TRP A 40 0.08 9.32 -28.46
CA TRP A 40 1.02 8.60 -29.32
C TRP A 40 2.19 8.02 -28.56
N THR A 41 2.80 8.80 -27.68
CA THR A 41 3.93 8.33 -26.86
C THR A 41 3.52 7.27 -25.84
N ASP A 42 2.29 7.32 -25.30
CA ASP A 42 1.73 6.24 -24.48
C ASP A 42 1.58 4.96 -25.33
N TYR A 43 1.03 5.06 -26.54
CA TYR A 43 0.94 3.89 -27.44
C TYR A 43 2.31 3.26 -27.70
N LEU A 44 3.35 4.08 -27.92
CA LEU A 44 4.72 3.60 -28.11
C LEU A 44 5.24 2.88 -26.85
N TRP A 45 4.97 3.44 -25.68
CA TRP A 45 5.37 2.82 -24.41
C TRP A 45 4.68 1.47 -24.18
N TYR A 46 3.37 1.37 -24.40
CA TYR A 46 2.68 0.08 -24.31
C TYR A 46 3.15 -0.94 -25.37
N SER A 47 3.69 -0.48 -26.47
CA SER A 47 4.23 -1.38 -27.49
C SER A 47 5.54 -2.06 -27.09
N GLU A 48 6.27 -1.51 -26.12
CA GLU A 48 7.48 -2.13 -25.56
C GLU A 48 7.17 -3.38 -24.74
N PHE A 49 6.00 -3.42 -24.13
CA PHE A 49 5.53 -4.54 -23.31
C PHE A 49 4.66 -5.54 -24.07
N ASP A 50 4.52 -5.40 -25.41
CA ASP A 50 3.50 -6.11 -26.16
C ASP A 50 2.06 -5.92 -25.62
N ALA A 51 1.86 -4.89 -24.78
CA ALA A 51 0.63 -4.59 -24.06
C ALA A 51 -0.26 -3.55 -24.78
N THR A 52 -0.10 -3.36 -26.09
CA THR A 52 -0.93 -2.39 -26.87
C THR A 52 -2.43 -2.68 -26.75
N GLN A 53 -2.81 -3.91 -26.45
CA GLN A 53 -4.21 -4.28 -26.22
C GLN A 53 -4.77 -3.59 -24.97
N VAL A 54 -3.98 -3.47 -23.90
CA VAL A 54 -4.38 -2.75 -22.67
C VAL A 54 -4.67 -1.30 -23.01
N TRP A 55 -3.72 -0.60 -23.65
CA TRP A 55 -3.91 0.79 -24.06
C TRP A 55 -5.15 0.99 -24.95
N LYS A 56 -5.37 0.10 -25.92
CA LYS A 56 -6.56 0.14 -26.79
C LYS A 56 -7.83 -0.03 -25.96
N THR A 57 -7.91 -1.07 -25.12
CA THR A 57 -9.09 -1.33 -24.29
C THR A 57 -9.42 -0.14 -23.40
N LEU A 58 -8.45 0.41 -22.67
CA LEU A 58 -8.63 1.58 -21.82
C LEU A 58 -9.06 2.82 -22.60
N THR A 59 -8.30 3.17 -23.65
CA THR A 59 -8.53 4.40 -24.41
C THR A 59 -9.87 4.34 -25.17
N PHE A 60 -10.15 3.24 -25.87
CA PHE A 60 -11.39 3.13 -26.63
C PHE A 60 -12.61 3.04 -25.72
N THR A 61 -12.52 2.35 -24.58
CA THR A 61 -13.63 2.30 -23.60
C THR A 61 -13.95 3.70 -23.07
N ARG A 62 -12.95 4.45 -22.61
CA ARG A 62 -13.13 5.83 -22.12
C ARG A 62 -13.72 6.74 -23.17
N VAL A 63 -13.16 6.73 -24.39
CA VAL A 63 -13.66 7.55 -25.50
C VAL A 63 -15.09 7.16 -25.87
N TRP A 64 -15.39 5.87 -25.96
CA TRP A 64 -16.72 5.39 -26.31
C TRP A 64 -17.77 5.78 -25.25
N LEU A 65 -17.46 5.64 -23.97
CA LEU A 65 -18.35 6.05 -22.88
C LEU A 65 -18.64 7.56 -22.93
N VAL A 66 -17.60 8.40 -23.09
CA VAL A 66 -17.76 9.85 -23.22
C VAL A 66 -18.61 10.23 -24.43
N LEU A 67 -18.34 9.62 -25.58
CA LEU A 67 -19.11 9.92 -26.79
C LEU A 67 -20.57 9.51 -26.64
N THR A 68 -20.84 8.32 -26.13
CA THR A 68 -22.20 7.80 -25.93
C THR A 68 -22.99 8.67 -24.96
N ALA A 69 -22.41 8.97 -23.78
CA ALA A 69 -23.04 9.83 -22.78
C ALA A 69 -23.24 11.26 -23.31
N SER A 70 -22.24 11.86 -23.99
CA SER A 70 -22.35 13.20 -24.57
C SER A 70 -23.44 13.27 -25.63
N ILE A 71 -23.49 12.33 -26.57
CA ILE A 71 -24.50 12.30 -27.64
C ILE A 71 -25.89 12.16 -27.02
N PHE A 72 -26.06 11.25 -26.04
CA PHE A 72 -27.33 11.08 -25.35
C PHE A 72 -27.77 12.36 -24.65
N ALA A 73 -26.88 13.03 -23.90
CA ALA A 73 -27.15 14.28 -23.21
C ALA A 73 -27.51 15.40 -24.20
N VAL A 74 -26.74 15.53 -25.30
CA VAL A 74 -27.05 16.50 -26.37
C VAL A 74 -28.47 16.29 -26.92
N ILE A 75 -28.82 15.05 -27.24
CA ILE A 75 -30.13 14.70 -27.78
C ILE A 75 -31.22 15.07 -26.77
N VAL A 76 -31.07 14.69 -25.51
CA VAL A 76 -32.07 14.94 -24.44
C VAL A 76 -32.25 16.45 -24.24
N VAL A 77 -31.17 17.21 -24.09
CA VAL A 77 -31.24 18.69 -23.91
C VAL A 77 -31.83 19.34 -25.16
N TRP A 78 -31.38 18.95 -26.34
CA TRP A 78 -31.84 19.54 -27.60
C TRP A 78 -33.34 19.34 -27.86
N ILE A 79 -33.86 18.11 -27.63
CA ILE A 79 -35.27 17.77 -27.76
C ILE A 79 -36.08 18.60 -26.79
N ASN A 80 -35.69 18.69 -25.53
CA ASN A 80 -36.41 19.45 -24.51
C ASN A 80 -36.43 20.95 -24.83
N LEU A 81 -35.34 21.57 -25.27
CA LEU A 81 -35.31 22.96 -25.72
C LEU A 81 -36.15 23.19 -26.99
N TRP A 82 -36.17 22.20 -27.89
CA TRP A 82 -37.05 22.25 -29.07
C TRP A 82 -38.53 22.20 -28.68
N VAL A 83 -38.90 21.38 -27.70
CA VAL A 83 -40.25 21.35 -27.14
C VAL A 83 -40.61 22.67 -26.46
N VAL A 84 -39.71 23.28 -25.73
CA VAL A 84 -39.88 24.62 -25.12
C VAL A 84 -40.21 25.63 -26.19
N ASP A 85 -39.45 25.71 -27.30
CA ASP A 85 -39.69 26.66 -28.39
C ASP A 85 -41.07 26.46 -29.09
N ARG A 86 -41.58 25.24 -29.09
CA ARG A 86 -42.87 24.88 -29.70
C ARG A 86 -44.09 25.19 -28.80
N ILE A 87 -43.90 24.97 -27.49
CA ILE A 87 -45.01 25.03 -26.50
C ILE A 87 -45.14 26.42 -25.88
N SER A 88 -44.02 27.18 -25.73
CA SER A 88 -44.09 28.51 -25.13
C SER A 88 -44.84 29.47 -26.03
N PRO A 89 -45.88 30.19 -25.52
CA PRO A 89 -46.60 31.14 -26.29
C PRO A 89 -45.69 32.32 -26.65
N ARG A 90 -45.50 32.59 -27.95
CA ARG A 90 -44.75 33.75 -28.50
C ARG A 90 -45.55 35.00 -28.29
N ARG A 91 -45.83 35.45 -27.07
CA ARG A 91 -46.54 36.72 -26.81
C ARG A 91 -45.50 37.77 -26.54
N ARG A 92 -45.62 38.92 -27.25
CA ARG A 92 -44.89 40.16 -26.91
C ARG A 92 -45.31 40.53 -25.49
N ILE A 93 -44.33 40.66 -24.59
CA ILE A 93 -44.56 41.14 -23.24
C ILE A 93 -44.87 42.61 -23.32
N SER A 94 -45.97 43.06 -22.75
CA SER A 94 -46.36 44.47 -22.71
C SER A 94 -45.65 45.13 -21.54
N ALA A 95 -44.68 46.00 -21.84
CA ALA A 95 -43.67 46.51 -20.93
C ALA A 95 -44.19 47.30 -19.72
N GLY A 96 -43.63 47.03 -18.54
CA GLY A 96 -43.90 47.77 -17.30
C GLY A 96 -42.77 47.74 -16.23
N GLY A 97 -41.72 46.96 -16.39
CA GLY A 97 -40.65 46.86 -15.37
C GLY A 97 -39.23 46.61 -15.92
N PRO A 98 -38.16 46.90 -15.15
CA PRO A 98 -36.76 46.73 -15.59
C PRO A 98 -36.39 45.26 -15.95
N ASP A 99 -37.07 44.28 -15.39
CA ASP A 99 -36.86 42.84 -15.68
C ASP A 99 -37.44 42.48 -17.06
N GLU A 100 -38.47 43.19 -17.53
CA GLU A 100 -39.12 42.94 -18.81
C GLU A 100 -38.24 43.44 -19.99
N GLU A 101 -37.48 44.52 -19.82
CA GLU A 101 -36.55 45.03 -20.82
C GLU A 101 -35.38 44.02 -21.10
N LEU A 102 -34.88 43.31 -20.07
CA LEU A 102 -33.89 42.27 -20.24
C LEU A 102 -34.46 41.07 -21.00
N LEU A 103 -35.70 40.69 -20.71
CA LEU A 103 -36.37 39.54 -21.37
C LEU A 103 -36.67 39.87 -22.85
N GLU A 104 -37.10 41.12 -23.17
CA GLU A 104 -37.30 41.57 -24.57
C GLU A 104 -36.00 41.54 -25.37
N ARG A 105 -34.90 42.06 -24.83
CA ARG A 105 -33.59 42.01 -25.48
C ARG A 105 -33.10 40.60 -25.71
N TYR A 106 -33.37 39.71 -24.73
CA TYR A 106 -33.03 38.28 -24.86
C TYR A 106 -33.84 37.65 -26.00
N GLN A 107 -35.15 37.85 -26.06
CA GLN A 107 -36.02 37.30 -27.09
C GLN A 107 -35.65 37.85 -28.49
N GLU A 108 -35.40 39.13 -28.65
CA GLU A 108 -34.98 39.75 -29.92
C GLU A 108 -33.65 39.18 -30.42
N TRP A 109 -32.72 38.85 -29.54
CA TRP A 109 -31.43 38.32 -29.91
C TRP A 109 -31.48 36.82 -30.24
N ILE A 110 -32.27 36.03 -29.51
CA ILE A 110 -32.35 34.56 -29.63
C ILE A 110 -33.32 34.13 -30.74
N GLU A 111 -34.47 34.79 -30.91
CA GLU A 111 -35.52 34.34 -31.85
C GLU A 111 -34.98 34.08 -33.28
N PRO A 112 -34.19 34.94 -33.93
CA PRO A 112 -33.63 34.70 -35.25
C PRO A 112 -32.54 33.61 -35.25
N ARG A 113 -31.99 33.26 -34.10
CA ARG A 113 -30.84 32.32 -33.93
C ARG A 113 -31.19 31.10 -33.09
N SER A 114 -32.48 30.90 -32.80
CA SER A 114 -32.93 29.84 -31.83
C SER A 114 -32.36 28.45 -32.13
N PHE A 115 -32.24 28.04 -33.39
CA PHE A 115 -31.63 26.77 -33.79
C PHE A 115 -30.15 26.73 -33.41
N ALA A 116 -29.39 27.76 -33.72
CA ALA A 116 -27.94 27.81 -33.44
C ALA A 116 -27.65 27.88 -31.94
N VAL A 117 -28.42 28.73 -31.21
CA VAL A 117 -28.28 28.86 -29.74
C VAL A 117 -28.63 27.55 -29.04
N ARG A 118 -29.76 26.93 -29.40
CA ARG A 118 -30.17 25.64 -28.86
C ARG A 118 -29.14 24.53 -29.11
N THR A 119 -28.66 24.43 -30.38
CA THR A 119 -27.68 23.43 -30.77
C THR A 119 -26.35 23.70 -30.07
N GLY A 120 -25.89 24.95 -30.04
CA GLY A 120 -24.67 25.32 -29.33
C GLY A 120 -24.73 25.05 -27.82
N PHE A 121 -25.83 25.46 -27.19
CA PHE A 121 -26.07 25.20 -25.76
C PHE A 121 -26.13 23.70 -25.46
N ALA A 122 -26.95 22.95 -26.23
CA ALA A 122 -27.08 21.50 -26.05
C ALA A 122 -25.77 20.76 -26.28
N SER A 123 -25.00 21.15 -27.28
CA SER A 123 -23.68 20.56 -27.57
C SER A 123 -22.68 20.84 -26.45
N LEU A 124 -22.54 22.12 -26.06
CA LEU A 124 -21.62 22.50 -24.97
C LEU A 124 -21.97 21.77 -23.67
N PHE A 125 -23.25 21.85 -23.29
CA PHE A 125 -23.74 21.28 -22.05
C PHE A 125 -23.68 19.75 -22.05
N GLY A 126 -24.05 19.10 -23.18
CA GLY A 126 -24.00 17.64 -23.31
C GLY A 126 -22.56 17.11 -23.30
N ILE A 127 -21.61 17.81 -23.91
CA ILE A 127 -20.20 17.44 -23.86
C ILE A 127 -19.67 17.55 -22.42
N LEU A 128 -19.94 18.65 -21.74
CA LEU A 128 -19.49 18.86 -20.36
C LEU A 128 -20.01 17.78 -19.40
N ILE A 129 -21.31 17.45 -19.49
CA ILE A 129 -21.90 16.39 -18.65
C ILE A 129 -21.41 15.01 -19.04
N GLY A 130 -21.26 14.76 -20.35
CA GLY A 130 -20.81 13.45 -20.84
C GLY A 130 -19.36 13.13 -20.53
N PHE A 131 -18.52 14.15 -20.30
CA PHE A 131 -17.10 13.94 -20.00
C PHE A 131 -16.87 13.13 -18.72
N GLY A 132 -17.76 13.26 -17.73
CA GLY A 132 -17.69 12.49 -16.48
C GLY A 132 -17.81 10.98 -16.67
N ALA A 133 -18.41 10.50 -17.78
CA ALA A 133 -18.56 9.08 -18.06
C ALA A 133 -17.22 8.36 -18.36
N ALA A 134 -16.12 9.10 -18.55
CA ALA A 134 -14.80 8.51 -18.67
C ALA A 134 -14.38 7.73 -17.41
N ALA A 135 -14.89 8.11 -16.23
CA ALA A 135 -14.57 7.46 -14.96
C ALA A 135 -15.16 6.05 -14.85
N TRP A 136 -16.23 5.72 -15.56
CA TRP A 136 -16.94 4.44 -15.47
C TRP A 136 -16.27 3.30 -16.24
N TRP A 137 -15.06 3.50 -16.76
CA TRP A 137 -14.41 2.55 -17.66
C TRP A 137 -14.22 1.17 -17.02
N GLN A 138 -13.84 1.13 -15.72
CA GLN A 138 -13.62 -0.10 -14.97
C GLN A 138 -14.95 -0.80 -14.67
N ASP A 139 -15.93 -0.06 -14.15
CA ASP A 139 -17.26 -0.60 -13.82
C ASP A 139 -17.99 -1.15 -15.06
N TRP A 140 -17.84 -0.45 -16.19
CA TRP A 140 -18.34 -0.94 -17.48
C TRP A 140 -17.69 -2.25 -17.92
N LEU A 141 -16.34 -2.34 -17.82
CA LEU A 141 -15.60 -3.53 -18.21
C LEU A 141 -15.91 -4.71 -17.28
N PHE A 142 -16.01 -4.47 -15.98
CA PHE A 142 -16.38 -5.44 -14.97
C PHE A 142 -17.81 -5.93 -15.17
N TRP A 143 -18.77 -5.04 -15.36
CA TRP A 143 -20.15 -5.43 -15.65
C TRP A 143 -20.27 -6.30 -16.89
N ARG A 144 -19.51 -5.98 -17.93
CA ARG A 144 -19.55 -6.71 -19.21
C ARG A 144 -18.87 -8.08 -19.19
N SER A 145 -17.78 -8.21 -18.43
CA SER A 145 -16.86 -9.35 -18.50
C SER A 145 -16.81 -10.18 -17.21
N GLY A 146 -17.48 -9.73 -16.16
CA GLY A 146 -17.46 -10.33 -14.84
C GLY A 146 -17.74 -11.84 -14.87
N VAL A 147 -17.02 -12.57 -14.04
CA VAL A 147 -17.24 -13.99 -13.80
C VAL A 147 -18.17 -14.19 -12.61
N ALA A 148 -18.85 -15.34 -12.54
CA ALA A 148 -19.60 -15.69 -11.36
C ALA A 148 -18.64 -15.90 -10.17
N TRP A 149 -19.07 -15.43 -8.99
CA TRP A 149 -18.29 -15.61 -7.77
C TRP A 149 -18.45 -17.02 -7.17
N GLY A 150 -19.61 -17.65 -7.46
CA GLY A 150 -19.94 -18.95 -6.90
C GLY A 150 -20.43 -18.89 -5.45
N VAL A 151 -20.54 -17.69 -4.90
CA VAL A 151 -21.11 -17.41 -3.58
C VAL A 151 -22.34 -16.53 -3.76
N VAL A 152 -23.41 -16.83 -3.05
CA VAL A 152 -24.67 -16.08 -3.11
C VAL A 152 -24.90 -15.30 -1.82
N ASP A 153 -25.49 -14.10 -1.93
CA ASP A 153 -25.89 -13.35 -0.75
C ASP A 153 -27.09 -14.03 -0.05
N PRO A 154 -27.14 -14.00 1.28
CA PRO A 154 -28.13 -14.74 2.05
C PRO A 154 -29.54 -14.10 2.05
N ILE A 155 -29.71 -12.87 1.55
CA ILE A 155 -31.00 -12.12 1.63
C ILE A 155 -31.74 -12.10 0.30
N PHE A 156 -31.03 -11.85 -0.80
CA PHE A 156 -31.65 -11.74 -2.14
C PHE A 156 -31.29 -12.92 -3.04
N GLU A 157 -30.45 -13.84 -2.57
CA GLU A 157 -30.02 -15.06 -3.28
C GLU A 157 -29.36 -14.77 -4.64
N ASN A 158 -28.73 -13.59 -4.79
CA ASN A 158 -27.95 -13.27 -5.98
C ASN A 158 -26.49 -13.65 -5.80
N ASP A 159 -25.83 -14.06 -6.87
CA ASP A 159 -24.37 -14.23 -6.87
C ASP A 159 -23.65 -12.90 -6.56
N VAL A 160 -22.60 -12.95 -5.75
CA VAL A 160 -21.81 -11.80 -5.30
C VAL A 160 -21.31 -10.93 -6.46
N SER A 161 -21.11 -11.53 -7.64
CA SER A 161 -20.71 -10.79 -8.85
C SER A 161 -21.69 -9.69 -9.26
N GLN A 162 -22.99 -9.83 -8.91
CA GLN A 162 -23.99 -8.79 -9.18
C GLN A 162 -23.71 -7.51 -8.39
N TYR A 163 -23.11 -7.65 -7.22
CA TYR A 163 -22.79 -6.55 -6.31
C TYR A 163 -21.42 -5.95 -6.61
N VAL A 164 -20.42 -6.80 -6.78
CA VAL A 164 -19.04 -6.36 -7.03
C VAL A 164 -18.87 -5.81 -8.45
N PHE A 165 -19.41 -6.50 -9.46
CA PHE A 165 -19.22 -6.13 -10.88
C PHE A 165 -20.43 -5.38 -11.47
N GLY A 166 -21.63 -5.65 -10.99
CA GLY A 166 -22.85 -5.09 -11.61
C GLY A 166 -23.31 -3.79 -10.98
N LEU A 167 -23.47 -3.77 -9.67
CA LEU A 167 -24.10 -2.67 -8.93
C LEU A 167 -23.37 -1.32 -9.13
N PRO A 168 -22.03 -1.23 -9.14
CA PRO A 168 -21.32 0.04 -9.38
C PRO A 168 -21.72 0.66 -10.71
N PHE A 169 -21.67 -0.11 -11.80
CA PHE A 169 -22.05 0.40 -13.12
C PHE A 169 -23.54 0.80 -13.21
N TYR A 170 -24.45 0.02 -12.60
CA TYR A 170 -25.86 0.41 -12.56
C TYR A 170 -26.07 1.71 -11.80
N ARG A 171 -25.35 1.93 -10.70
CA ARG A 171 -25.40 3.17 -9.91
C ARG A 171 -24.83 4.35 -10.65
N ASP A 172 -23.76 4.19 -11.39
CA ASP A 172 -23.17 5.23 -12.22
C ASP A 172 -24.16 5.72 -13.29
N VAL A 173 -24.72 4.79 -14.06
CA VAL A 173 -25.69 5.10 -15.10
C VAL A 173 -26.96 5.72 -14.51
N PHE A 174 -27.47 5.17 -13.39
CA PHE A 174 -28.62 5.70 -12.69
C PHE A 174 -28.36 7.13 -12.18
N GLY A 175 -27.28 7.33 -11.42
CA GLY A 175 -26.92 8.62 -10.82
C GLY A 175 -26.73 9.70 -11.87
N TRP A 176 -26.01 9.40 -12.94
CA TRP A 176 -25.79 10.31 -14.06
C TRP A 176 -27.10 10.64 -14.80
N THR A 177 -27.95 9.65 -15.09
CA THR A 177 -29.24 9.88 -15.77
C THR A 177 -30.17 10.70 -14.90
N PHE A 178 -30.20 10.43 -13.59
CA PHE A 178 -30.99 11.19 -12.62
C PHE A 178 -30.55 12.64 -12.54
N GLN A 179 -29.24 12.90 -12.43
CA GLN A 179 -28.66 14.25 -12.44
C GLN A 179 -28.97 14.99 -13.75
N LEU A 180 -28.75 14.32 -14.90
CA LEU A 180 -29.09 14.88 -16.21
C LEU A 180 -30.56 15.30 -16.28
N LEU A 181 -31.48 14.45 -15.85
CA LEU A 181 -32.93 14.71 -15.90
C LEU A 181 -33.34 15.85 -14.98
N LEU A 182 -32.76 15.95 -13.78
CA LEU A 182 -32.99 17.07 -12.87
C LEU A 182 -32.51 18.38 -13.47
N VAL A 183 -31.28 18.40 -14.00
CA VAL A 183 -30.72 19.62 -14.60
C VAL A 183 -31.48 20.01 -15.87
N VAL A 184 -31.86 19.05 -16.71
CA VAL A 184 -32.73 19.32 -17.87
C VAL A 184 -34.08 19.93 -17.44
N THR A 185 -34.66 19.40 -16.36
CA THR A 185 -35.93 19.96 -15.81
C THR A 185 -35.74 21.44 -15.40
N LEU A 186 -34.65 21.77 -14.70
CA LEU A 186 -34.33 23.13 -14.31
C LEU A 186 -34.08 24.03 -15.53
N VAL A 187 -33.31 23.56 -16.52
CA VAL A 187 -33.07 24.27 -17.79
C VAL A 187 -34.35 24.51 -18.54
N VAL A 188 -35.24 23.52 -18.59
CA VAL A 188 -36.56 23.63 -19.24
C VAL A 188 -37.45 24.65 -18.52
N VAL A 189 -37.51 24.65 -17.19
CA VAL A 189 -38.24 25.64 -16.39
C VAL A 189 -37.71 27.06 -16.66
N ALA A 190 -36.39 27.22 -16.63
CA ALA A 190 -35.73 28.50 -16.93
C ALA A 190 -36.02 28.94 -18.38
N ALA A 191 -35.94 28.07 -19.35
CA ALA A 191 -36.19 28.34 -20.75
C ALA A 191 -37.69 28.70 -20.98
N HIS A 192 -38.61 28.01 -20.32
CA HIS A 192 -40.03 28.41 -20.36
C HIS A 192 -40.29 29.77 -19.73
N TYR A 193 -39.58 30.13 -18.65
CA TYR A 193 -39.63 31.43 -18.03
C TYR A 193 -39.11 32.51 -19.00
N LEU A 194 -37.94 32.32 -19.59
CA LEU A 194 -37.32 33.25 -20.55
C LEU A 194 -38.17 33.41 -21.81
N ASN A 195 -38.87 32.38 -22.26
CA ASN A 195 -39.77 32.41 -23.39
C ASN A 195 -41.19 32.93 -23.04
N GLY A 196 -41.42 33.37 -21.79
CA GLY A 196 -42.69 33.93 -21.33
C GLY A 196 -43.81 32.92 -21.09
N GLY A 197 -43.49 31.61 -21.02
CA GLY A 197 -44.41 30.51 -20.71
C GLY A 197 -44.77 30.38 -19.23
N ILE A 198 -43.91 30.90 -18.34
CA ILE A 198 -44.14 31.01 -16.89
C ILE A 198 -44.12 32.49 -16.51
N LYS A 199 -45.15 32.98 -15.87
CA LYS A 199 -45.29 34.37 -15.37
C LYS A 199 -45.34 34.34 -13.84
N ILE A 200 -44.38 35.00 -13.20
CA ILE A 200 -44.24 35.05 -11.72
C ILE A 200 -44.94 36.30 -11.14
N ALA A 201 -44.98 37.41 -11.91
CA ALA A 201 -45.31 38.74 -11.40
C ALA A 201 -46.77 39.22 -11.62
N THR A 202 -47.61 38.49 -12.35
CA THR A 202 -48.99 38.91 -12.63
C THR A 202 -50.03 37.99 -11.94
N PRO A 203 -50.72 38.49 -10.92
CA PRO A 203 -51.84 37.74 -10.30
C PRO A 203 -52.95 37.50 -11.36
N GLY A 204 -53.27 36.22 -11.64
CA GLY A 204 -54.33 35.80 -12.57
C GLY A 204 -53.87 35.30 -13.94
N GLU A 205 -52.69 35.60 -14.43
CA GLU A 205 -52.10 35.03 -15.64
C GLU A 205 -51.09 33.94 -15.33
N GLY A 206 -51.58 32.73 -15.17
CA GLY A 206 -50.77 31.58 -14.76
C GLY A 206 -49.94 30.93 -15.91
N THR A 207 -49.13 29.97 -15.58
CA THR A 207 -48.34 29.09 -16.47
C THR A 207 -49.23 28.45 -17.54
N SER A 208 -48.80 28.45 -18.79
CA SER A 208 -49.59 27.88 -19.91
C SER A 208 -49.79 26.37 -19.74
N GLY A 209 -50.91 25.83 -20.25
CA GLY A 209 -51.23 24.39 -20.11
C GLY A 209 -50.20 23.48 -20.76
N GLY A 210 -49.56 23.88 -21.85
CA GLY A 210 -48.52 23.14 -22.51
C GLY A 210 -47.24 23.06 -21.66
N VAL A 211 -46.85 24.14 -20.96
CA VAL A 211 -45.72 24.16 -20.04
C VAL A 211 -45.95 23.22 -18.86
N LYS A 212 -47.16 23.27 -18.27
CA LYS A 212 -47.53 22.35 -17.18
C LYS A 212 -47.44 20.87 -17.62
N ALA A 213 -47.91 20.58 -18.84
CA ALA A 213 -47.80 19.24 -19.40
C ALA A 213 -46.33 18.80 -19.58
N HIS A 214 -45.46 19.66 -20.12
CA HIS A 214 -44.06 19.37 -20.32
C HIS A 214 -43.33 19.12 -19.01
N ILE A 215 -43.51 19.99 -18.02
CA ILE A 215 -42.92 19.82 -16.69
C ILE A 215 -43.44 18.55 -16.03
N SER A 216 -44.73 18.20 -16.19
CA SER A 216 -45.31 16.98 -15.64
C SER A 216 -44.70 15.71 -16.26
N ILE A 217 -44.38 15.70 -17.55
CA ILE A 217 -43.68 14.59 -18.20
C ILE A 217 -42.27 14.41 -17.60
N LEU A 218 -41.54 15.50 -17.44
CA LEU A 218 -40.19 15.44 -16.86
C LEU A 218 -40.22 14.97 -15.41
N LEU A 219 -41.14 15.46 -14.60
CA LEU A 219 -41.33 14.99 -13.22
C LEU A 219 -41.81 13.53 -13.18
N ALA A 220 -42.62 13.07 -14.14
CA ALA A 220 -43.01 11.66 -14.23
C ALA A 220 -41.79 10.76 -14.54
N LEU A 221 -40.91 11.21 -15.43
CA LEU A 221 -39.65 10.51 -15.70
C LEU A 221 -38.74 10.47 -14.45
N VAL A 222 -38.64 11.57 -13.71
CA VAL A 222 -37.92 11.63 -12.41
C VAL A 222 -38.51 10.61 -11.43
N ALA A 223 -39.83 10.57 -11.30
CA ALA A 223 -40.51 9.61 -10.39
C ALA A 223 -40.30 8.14 -10.81
N MET A 224 -40.31 7.86 -12.11
CA MET A 224 -40.05 6.52 -12.65
C MET A 224 -38.61 6.11 -12.40
N LEU A 225 -37.66 7.04 -12.64
CA LEU A 225 -36.26 6.78 -12.39
C LEU A 225 -35.99 6.59 -10.88
N LYS A 226 -36.68 7.34 -10.01
CA LYS A 226 -36.59 7.13 -8.56
C LYS A 226 -37.09 5.77 -8.11
N ALA A 227 -38.10 5.19 -8.80
CA ALA A 227 -38.53 3.81 -8.55
C ALA A 227 -37.38 2.81 -8.86
N VAL A 228 -36.63 3.04 -9.94
CA VAL A 228 -35.40 2.24 -10.25
C VAL A 228 -34.36 2.45 -9.16
N GLY A 229 -34.17 3.68 -8.68
CA GLY A 229 -33.26 3.97 -7.57
C GLY A 229 -33.59 3.17 -6.32
N TYR A 230 -34.84 3.14 -5.89
CA TYR A 230 -35.31 2.33 -4.74
C TYR A 230 -35.06 0.83 -4.92
N PHE A 231 -35.08 0.34 -6.15
CA PHE A 231 -34.73 -1.06 -6.43
C PHE A 231 -33.24 -1.31 -6.12
N PHE A 232 -32.34 -0.43 -6.52
CA PHE A 232 -30.92 -0.53 -6.17
C PHE A 232 -30.69 -0.27 -4.67
N ASP A 233 -31.43 0.66 -4.05
CA ASP A 233 -31.35 0.94 -2.61
C ASP A 233 -31.62 -0.31 -1.77
N LYS A 234 -32.39 -1.29 -2.27
CA LYS A 234 -32.57 -2.60 -1.60
C LYS A 234 -31.27 -3.39 -1.54
N TRP A 235 -30.53 -3.46 -2.65
CA TRP A 235 -29.25 -4.17 -2.69
C TRP A 235 -28.18 -3.50 -1.81
N GLU A 236 -28.26 -2.18 -1.68
CA GLU A 236 -27.36 -1.45 -0.81
C GLU A 236 -27.56 -1.68 0.69
N LEU A 237 -28.69 -2.31 1.08
CA LEU A 237 -28.87 -2.71 2.47
C LEU A 237 -27.87 -3.77 2.93
N LEU A 238 -27.27 -4.53 2.00
CA LEU A 238 -26.18 -5.47 2.30
C LEU A 238 -24.90 -4.78 2.81
N TYR A 239 -24.85 -3.45 2.73
CA TYR A 239 -23.76 -2.58 3.22
C TYR A 239 -24.24 -1.62 4.32
N SER A 240 -25.35 -1.96 4.98
CA SER A 240 -25.93 -1.13 6.03
C SER A 240 -25.04 -1.13 7.27
N GLY A 241 -24.81 0.03 7.86
CA GLY A 241 -24.19 0.18 9.18
C GLY A 241 -25.22 0.40 10.31
N ARG A 242 -26.45 -0.07 10.14
CA ARG A 242 -27.53 0.13 11.13
C ARG A 242 -27.45 -0.83 12.31
N GLY A 243 -27.02 -2.08 12.06
CA GLY A 243 -26.87 -3.12 13.07
C GLY A 243 -25.63 -2.94 13.94
N GLN A 244 -25.30 -3.93 14.74
CA GLN A 244 -24.06 -3.98 15.52
C GLN A 244 -22.84 -4.29 14.64
N VAL A 245 -23.07 -4.96 13.51
CA VAL A 245 -22.07 -5.34 12.51
C VAL A 245 -22.46 -4.77 11.15
N PHE A 246 -21.55 -4.71 10.23
CA PHE A 246 -21.76 -4.27 8.86
C PHE A 246 -22.60 -5.29 8.07
N GLY A 247 -23.57 -4.79 7.28
CA GLY A 247 -24.50 -5.62 6.51
C GLY A 247 -25.96 -5.36 6.85
N ALA A 248 -26.88 -6.08 6.19
CA ALA A 248 -28.32 -5.94 6.42
C ALA A 248 -28.69 -6.50 7.79
N SER A 249 -29.31 -5.67 8.63
CA SER A 249 -29.83 -6.02 9.95
C SER A 249 -31.26 -6.60 9.86
N TYR A 250 -31.75 -7.11 10.99
CA TYR A 250 -33.17 -7.51 11.12
C TYR A 250 -34.12 -6.40 10.66
N THR A 251 -33.87 -5.17 11.08
CA THR A 251 -34.71 -4.01 10.68
C THR A 251 -34.62 -3.76 9.18
N ASP A 252 -33.43 -3.92 8.57
CA ASP A 252 -33.30 -3.73 7.13
C ASP A 252 -34.13 -4.72 6.33
N VAL A 253 -34.07 -6.00 6.68
CA VAL A 253 -34.78 -7.06 5.98
C VAL A 253 -36.28 -6.99 6.25
N ASN A 254 -36.72 -6.84 7.51
CA ASN A 254 -38.11 -6.97 7.91
C ASN A 254 -38.92 -5.65 7.87
N ALA A 255 -38.27 -4.49 7.81
CA ALA A 255 -38.92 -3.20 7.72
C ALA A 255 -38.49 -2.37 6.51
N GLN A 256 -37.17 -2.23 6.24
CA GLN A 256 -36.70 -1.35 5.18
C GLN A 256 -36.96 -1.94 3.77
N VAL A 257 -36.76 -3.24 3.56
CA VAL A 257 -37.07 -3.90 2.28
C VAL A 257 -38.56 -3.77 1.93
N PRO A 258 -39.52 -4.07 2.83
CA PRO A 258 -40.95 -3.80 2.60
C PRO A 258 -41.23 -2.32 2.33
N ALA A 259 -40.60 -1.40 3.05
CA ALA A 259 -40.74 0.04 2.85
C ALA A 259 -40.27 0.47 1.45
N LEU A 260 -39.11 -0.01 1.00
CA LEU A 260 -38.57 0.28 -0.33
C LEU A 260 -39.48 -0.31 -1.44
N ASN A 261 -40.02 -1.52 -1.26
CA ASN A 261 -41.00 -2.10 -2.20
C ASN A 261 -42.28 -1.22 -2.33
N LEU A 262 -42.77 -0.71 -1.21
CA LEU A 262 -43.90 0.24 -1.24
C LEU A 262 -43.52 1.57 -1.91
N LEU A 263 -42.31 2.10 -1.67
CA LEU A 263 -41.83 3.32 -2.30
C LEU A 263 -41.62 3.16 -3.81
N ILE A 264 -41.21 1.99 -4.29
CA ILE A 264 -41.18 1.65 -5.73
C ILE A 264 -42.58 1.78 -6.31
N PHE A 265 -43.59 1.11 -5.67
CA PHE A 265 -44.96 1.16 -6.11
C PHE A 265 -45.52 2.60 -6.11
N ILE A 266 -45.34 3.36 -5.03
CA ILE A 266 -45.79 4.75 -4.91
C ILE A 266 -45.12 5.65 -5.95
N SER A 267 -43.84 5.46 -6.22
CA SER A 267 -43.14 6.22 -7.26
C SER A 267 -43.73 5.97 -8.65
N ILE A 268 -44.09 4.72 -8.96
CA ILE A 268 -44.77 4.38 -10.21
C ILE A 268 -46.16 5.04 -10.27
N VAL A 269 -46.94 4.95 -9.18
CA VAL A 269 -48.26 5.62 -9.08
C VAL A 269 -48.12 7.13 -9.27
N CYS A 270 -47.17 7.78 -8.63
CA CYS A 270 -46.87 9.19 -8.79
C CYS A 270 -46.51 9.54 -10.25
N ALA A 271 -45.70 8.72 -10.90
CA ALA A 271 -45.39 8.88 -12.31
C ALA A 271 -46.64 8.82 -13.18
N ILE A 272 -47.54 7.86 -12.93
CA ILE A 272 -48.84 7.75 -13.64
C ILE A 272 -49.70 9.00 -13.40
N ILE A 273 -49.87 9.46 -12.16
CA ILE A 273 -50.62 10.70 -11.83
C ILE A 273 -50.05 11.89 -12.58
N LEU A 274 -48.72 12.05 -12.63
CA LEU A 274 -48.04 13.10 -13.35
C LEU A 274 -48.24 12.99 -14.86
N LEU A 275 -48.27 11.80 -15.44
CA LEU A 275 -48.59 11.58 -16.86
C LEU A 275 -50.05 11.93 -17.15
N VAL A 276 -50.98 11.54 -16.27
CA VAL A 276 -52.41 11.91 -16.39
C VAL A 276 -52.60 13.42 -16.35
N ASN A 277 -51.73 14.16 -15.63
CA ASN A 277 -51.78 15.64 -15.60
C ASN A 277 -51.47 16.29 -16.96
N VAL A 278 -50.92 15.57 -17.91
CA VAL A 278 -50.73 16.07 -19.31
C VAL A 278 -52.09 16.41 -19.93
N TRP A 279 -53.13 15.71 -19.59
CA TRP A 279 -54.50 16.03 -20.05
C TRP A 279 -55.19 17.08 -19.21
N PHE A 280 -55.07 16.99 -17.85
CA PHE A 280 -55.72 17.97 -16.95
C PHE A 280 -55.02 19.31 -16.87
N ARG A 281 -53.70 19.34 -17.10
CA ARG A 281 -52.87 20.58 -17.18
C ARG A 281 -52.99 21.47 -15.94
N GLY A 282 -53.25 20.89 -14.77
CA GLY A 282 -53.37 21.56 -13.47
C GLY A 282 -52.04 21.54 -12.68
N TRP A 283 -52.00 22.22 -11.54
CA TRP A 283 -50.93 22.11 -10.54
C TRP A 283 -51.33 21.19 -9.38
N SER A 284 -52.64 20.90 -9.21
CA SER A 284 -53.15 20.05 -8.11
C SER A 284 -52.60 18.62 -8.16
N LEU A 285 -52.62 18.00 -9.33
CA LEU A 285 -52.14 16.59 -9.47
C LEU A 285 -50.62 16.48 -9.21
N PRO A 286 -49.72 17.34 -9.77
CA PRO A 286 -48.32 17.31 -9.40
C PRO A 286 -48.06 17.53 -7.91
N VAL A 287 -48.74 18.47 -7.26
CA VAL A 287 -48.61 18.72 -5.82
C VAL A 287 -49.09 17.51 -5.00
N VAL A 288 -50.18 16.89 -5.37
CA VAL A 288 -50.69 15.68 -4.71
C VAL A 288 -49.73 14.51 -4.90
N ALA A 289 -49.21 14.30 -6.12
CA ALA A 289 -48.24 13.24 -6.39
C ALA A 289 -46.96 13.39 -5.56
N VAL A 290 -46.34 14.58 -5.57
CA VAL A 290 -45.16 14.88 -4.77
C VAL A 290 -45.46 14.77 -3.27
N GLY A 291 -46.63 15.26 -2.83
CA GLY A 291 -47.09 15.17 -1.44
C GLY A 291 -47.24 13.72 -0.96
N ILE A 292 -47.88 12.86 -1.73
CA ILE A 292 -48.04 11.43 -1.41
C ILE A 292 -46.64 10.78 -1.32
N TRP A 293 -45.79 11.03 -2.32
CA TRP A 293 -44.45 10.47 -2.34
C TRP A 293 -43.62 10.91 -1.12
N LEU A 294 -43.66 12.21 -0.77
CA LEU A 294 -42.93 12.76 0.38
C LEU A 294 -43.42 12.17 1.70
N VAL A 295 -44.77 12.15 1.92
CA VAL A 295 -45.34 11.60 3.14
C VAL A 295 -45.02 10.11 3.29
N THR A 296 -45.10 9.34 2.20
CA THR A 296 -44.78 7.91 2.23
C THR A 296 -43.30 7.71 2.46
N SER A 297 -42.41 8.51 1.81
CA SER A 297 -40.96 8.41 1.99
C SER A 297 -40.54 8.67 3.43
N ILE A 298 -41.08 9.70 4.08
CA ILE A 298 -40.82 10.01 5.48
C ILE A 298 -41.48 8.97 6.42
N GLY A 299 -42.76 8.68 6.22
CA GLY A 299 -43.53 7.82 7.11
C GLY A 299 -43.09 6.35 7.05
N VAL A 300 -43.03 5.80 5.86
CA VAL A 300 -42.74 4.38 5.67
C VAL A 300 -41.25 4.14 5.44
N GLY A 301 -40.55 5.03 4.74
CA GLY A 301 -39.13 4.90 4.46
C GLY A 301 -38.23 5.29 5.65
N GLY A 302 -38.72 6.12 6.58
CA GLY A 302 -37.93 6.60 7.73
C GLY A 302 -38.51 6.21 9.08
N ILE A 303 -39.77 6.64 9.39
CA ILE A 303 -40.34 6.47 10.73
C ILE A 303 -40.61 5.00 11.03
N TYR A 304 -41.15 4.24 10.09
CA TYR A 304 -41.54 2.84 10.32
C TYR A 304 -40.33 1.94 10.67
N PRO A 305 -39.19 1.96 9.93
CA PRO A 305 -38.01 1.19 10.31
C PRO A 305 -37.48 1.61 11.69
N ALA A 306 -37.49 2.92 11.99
CA ALA A 306 -37.03 3.42 13.30
C ALA A 306 -37.90 2.90 14.46
N LEU A 307 -39.23 2.78 14.25
CA LEU A 307 -40.11 2.20 15.24
C LEU A 307 -39.85 0.69 15.42
N VAL A 308 -39.62 -0.05 14.33
CA VAL A 308 -39.29 -1.48 14.40
C VAL A 308 -37.94 -1.66 15.14
N GLN A 309 -36.97 -0.88 14.86
CA GLN A 309 -35.69 -0.90 15.59
C GLN A 309 -35.90 -0.70 17.08
N ARG A 310 -36.57 0.41 17.46
CA ARG A 310 -36.78 0.83 18.84
C ARG A 310 -37.62 -0.12 19.67
N PHE A 311 -38.70 -0.67 19.10
CA PHE A 311 -39.70 -1.42 19.86
C PHE A 311 -39.67 -2.93 19.62
N SER A 312 -39.05 -3.40 18.55
CA SER A 312 -38.99 -4.83 18.22
C SER A 312 -37.57 -5.41 18.34
N VAL A 313 -36.54 -4.65 17.94
CA VAL A 313 -35.18 -5.14 17.92
C VAL A 313 -34.48 -4.85 19.25
N GLU A 314 -34.31 -3.58 19.66
CA GLU A 314 -33.60 -3.20 20.89
C GLU A 314 -34.00 -3.99 22.15
N PRO A 315 -35.30 -4.35 22.39
CA PRO A 315 -35.66 -5.15 23.58
C PRO A 315 -35.20 -6.62 23.52
N ASN A 316 -34.86 -7.15 22.37
CA ASN A 316 -34.41 -8.53 22.17
C ASN A 316 -33.39 -8.60 21.04
N GLU A 317 -32.37 -7.81 21.13
CA GLU A 317 -31.44 -7.55 20.02
C GLU A 317 -30.67 -8.82 19.64
N ILE A 318 -30.06 -9.51 20.62
CA ILE A 318 -29.33 -10.77 20.37
C ILE A 318 -30.19 -11.77 19.61
N GLY A 319 -31.41 -12.02 20.09
CA GLY A 319 -32.32 -13.01 19.46
C GLY A 319 -32.81 -12.62 18.06
N ARG A 320 -32.67 -11.34 17.68
CA ARG A 320 -33.07 -10.84 16.36
C ARG A 320 -31.87 -10.71 15.40
N GLU A 321 -30.70 -10.36 15.91
CA GLU A 321 -29.54 -10.04 15.09
C GLU A 321 -28.56 -11.21 14.91
N THR A 322 -28.61 -12.29 15.71
CA THR A 322 -27.68 -13.42 15.65
C THR A 322 -27.50 -14.00 14.25
N GLU A 323 -28.57 -14.17 13.47
CA GLU A 323 -28.50 -14.67 12.09
C GLU A 323 -27.73 -13.70 11.18
N PHE A 324 -27.91 -12.40 11.35
CA PHE A 324 -27.25 -11.36 10.56
C PHE A 324 -25.80 -11.16 10.98
N VAL A 325 -25.49 -11.36 12.26
CA VAL A 325 -24.11 -11.41 12.76
C VAL A 325 -23.38 -12.62 12.19
N GLN A 326 -24.04 -13.80 12.09
CA GLN A 326 -23.44 -14.97 11.43
C GLN A 326 -23.12 -14.67 9.95
N HIS A 327 -24.01 -14.01 9.22
CA HIS A 327 -23.73 -13.63 7.83
C HIS A 327 -22.53 -12.67 7.73
N ASN A 328 -22.45 -11.69 8.63
CA ASN A 328 -21.30 -10.79 8.66
C ASN A 328 -19.99 -11.55 8.99
N LEU A 329 -20.03 -12.46 9.98
CA LEU A 329 -18.88 -13.29 10.35
C LEU A 329 -18.36 -14.11 9.16
N ASP A 330 -19.26 -14.86 8.50
CA ASP A 330 -18.90 -15.74 7.39
C ASP A 330 -18.34 -14.94 6.20
N PHE A 331 -19.02 -13.84 5.84
CA PHE A 331 -18.61 -13.02 4.69
C PHE A 331 -17.37 -12.18 4.98
N THR A 332 -17.15 -11.74 6.22
CA THR A 332 -15.92 -11.04 6.58
C THR A 332 -14.72 -11.97 6.51
N ARG A 333 -14.82 -13.14 7.12
CA ARG A 333 -13.75 -14.15 7.04
C ARG A 333 -13.45 -14.52 5.59
N LEU A 334 -14.50 -14.75 4.78
CA LEU A 334 -14.34 -15.00 3.35
C LEU A 334 -13.75 -13.80 2.61
N GLY A 335 -14.18 -12.56 2.90
CA GLY A 335 -13.71 -11.34 2.24
C GLY A 335 -12.21 -11.09 2.40
N TYR A 336 -11.66 -11.44 3.56
CA TYR A 336 -10.25 -11.27 3.89
C TYR A 336 -9.40 -12.55 3.78
N GLY A 337 -9.98 -13.67 3.31
CA GLY A 337 -9.26 -14.95 3.23
C GLY A 337 -8.90 -15.54 4.60
N LEU A 338 -9.74 -15.30 5.59
CA LEU A 338 -9.58 -15.77 6.97
C LEU A 338 -10.40 -17.04 7.27
N ASP A 339 -11.21 -17.49 6.32
CA ASP A 339 -12.01 -18.70 6.42
C ASP A 339 -11.16 -19.99 6.45
N GLY A 340 -9.94 -19.93 5.89
CA GLY A 340 -8.95 -21.00 5.89
C GLY A 340 -7.96 -21.01 7.04
N VAL A 341 -8.06 -20.09 8.02
CA VAL A 341 -7.15 -20.05 9.18
C VAL A 341 -7.27 -21.31 10.00
N GLN A 342 -6.12 -21.95 10.28
CA GLN A 342 -6.03 -23.17 11.08
C GLN A 342 -5.60 -22.81 12.50
N THR A 343 -6.45 -23.08 13.49
CA THR A 343 -6.18 -22.84 14.90
C THR A 343 -5.48 -24.04 15.52
N ILE A 344 -4.35 -23.83 16.17
CA ILE A 344 -3.50 -24.84 16.84
C ILE A 344 -3.31 -24.39 18.29
N GLU A 345 -3.58 -25.24 19.22
CA GLU A 345 -3.27 -24.98 20.63
C GLU A 345 -1.75 -25.07 20.85
N PHE A 346 -1.14 -23.97 21.30
CA PHE A 346 0.29 -23.90 21.59
C PHE A 346 0.54 -24.16 23.07
N PRO A 347 1.32 -25.19 23.45
CA PRO A 347 1.46 -25.57 24.86
C PRO A 347 2.12 -24.49 25.74
N ALA A 348 2.95 -23.61 25.19
CA ALA A 348 3.75 -22.60 25.87
C ALA A 348 4.49 -23.17 27.09
N SER A 349 5.17 -24.32 26.93
CA SER A 349 5.82 -25.03 28.02
C SER A 349 6.99 -24.22 28.61
N SER A 350 7.43 -24.60 29.80
CA SER A 350 8.59 -24.01 30.47
C SER A 350 9.78 -24.98 30.51
N ASP A 351 9.82 -25.91 29.55
CA ASP A 351 10.74 -27.08 29.59
C ASP A 351 11.89 -26.96 28.58
N LEU A 352 12.15 -25.75 28.04
CA LEU A 352 13.26 -25.51 27.12
C LEU A 352 14.60 -25.76 27.81
N THR A 353 15.41 -26.62 27.21
CA THR A 353 16.72 -27.06 27.74
C THR A 353 17.85 -26.71 26.77
N ALA A 354 19.09 -26.87 27.21
CA ALA A 354 20.25 -26.72 26.34
C ALA A 354 20.25 -27.72 25.16
N GLU A 355 19.77 -28.93 25.39
CA GLU A 355 19.65 -29.97 24.35
C GLU A 355 18.58 -29.58 23.31
N THR A 356 17.46 -28.99 23.74
CA THR A 356 16.42 -28.52 22.85
C THR A 356 16.92 -27.34 21.99
N ILE A 357 17.65 -26.40 22.59
CA ILE A 357 18.30 -25.30 21.88
C ILE A 357 19.29 -25.83 20.84
N ALA A 358 20.12 -26.78 21.20
CA ALA A 358 21.10 -27.41 20.27
C ALA A 358 20.41 -28.19 19.14
N ALA A 359 19.27 -28.82 19.38
CA ALA A 359 18.49 -29.51 18.35
C ALA A 359 17.80 -28.54 17.34
N ASN A 360 17.50 -27.31 17.76
CA ASN A 360 16.82 -26.28 16.97
C ASN A 360 17.79 -25.23 16.43
N ARG A 361 19.08 -25.59 16.22
CA ARG A 361 20.09 -24.63 15.67
C ARG A 361 19.65 -23.95 14.37
N PRO A 362 18.99 -24.63 13.41
CA PRO A 362 18.55 -23.93 12.19
C PRO A 362 17.64 -22.73 12.47
N THR A 363 16.78 -22.79 13.46
CA THR A 363 15.95 -21.67 13.93
C THR A 363 16.79 -20.63 14.67
N ILE A 364 17.63 -21.06 15.62
CA ILE A 364 18.47 -20.19 16.46
C ILE A 364 19.42 -19.35 15.59
N ASP A 365 20.09 -20.00 14.65
CA ASP A 365 21.07 -19.36 13.76
C ASP A 365 20.42 -18.39 12.76
N ASN A 366 19.11 -18.39 12.64
CA ASN A 366 18.35 -17.42 11.84
C ASN A 366 17.61 -16.36 12.67
N ILE A 367 17.79 -16.32 14.00
CA ILE A 367 17.26 -15.24 14.83
C ILE A 367 17.89 -13.91 14.42
N ARG A 368 17.07 -12.99 14.02
CA ARG A 368 17.49 -11.68 13.52
C ARG A 368 18.10 -10.82 14.63
N LEU A 369 19.32 -10.36 14.41
CA LEU A 369 20.03 -9.40 15.27
C LEU A 369 20.06 -8.01 14.68
N TRP A 370 19.67 -7.83 13.42
CA TRP A 370 19.55 -6.56 12.74
C TRP A 370 18.11 -6.19 12.46
N ASP A 371 17.75 -4.95 12.72
CA ASP A 371 16.46 -4.38 12.36
C ASP A 371 16.54 -3.59 11.07
N PRO A 372 15.57 -3.69 10.15
CA PRO A 372 15.49 -2.83 8.97
C PRO A 372 15.57 -1.35 9.31
N GLY A 373 14.86 -0.89 10.35
CA GLY A 373 14.87 0.51 10.80
C GLY A 373 16.23 1.01 11.31
N VAL A 374 17.08 0.13 11.82
CA VAL A 374 18.48 0.45 12.21
C VAL A 374 19.37 0.45 10.98
N LEU A 375 19.22 -0.57 10.11
CA LEU A 375 20.03 -0.69 8.90
C LEU A 375 19.75 0.42 7.89
N SER A 376 18.52 0.93 7.82
CA SER A 376 18.18 2.10 6.97
C SER A 376 19.01 3.36 7.35
N GLN A 377 19.51 3.44 8.58
CA GLN A 377 20.43 4.50 9.02
C GLN A 377 21.89 4.10 8.84
N THR A 378 22.21 2.80 8.94
CA THR A 378 23.57 2.28 8.93
C THR A 378 24.11 2.08 7.49
N TYR A 379 23.33 1.48 6.60
CA TYR A 379 23.73 1.19 5.21
C TYR A 379 24.11 2.44 4.43
N PRO A 380 23.36 3.55 4.45
CA PRO A 380 23.77 4.78 3.77
C PRO A 380 25.16 5.28 4.21
N GLN A 381 25.45 5.21 5.49
CA GLN A 381 26.69 5.71 6.04
C GLN A 381 27.90 4.84 5.72
N LEU A 382 27.71 3.53 5.58
CA LEU A 382 28.76 2.58 5.27
C LEU A 382 28.93 2.37 3.76
N GLN A 383 27.87 2.47 2.97
CA GLN A 383 27.81 1.96 1.61
C GLN A 383 27.31 2.93 0.54
N ASN A 384 26.94 4.21 0.86
CA ASN A 384 26.53 5.17 -0.18
C ASN A 384 27.67 5.50 -1.14
N ILE A 385 28.91 5.59 -0.63
CA ILE A 385 30.14 5.87 -1.39
C ILE A 385 30.10 7.24 -2.10
N LYS A 386 28.97 7.60 -2.73
CA LYS A 386 28.68 8.90 -3.36
C LYS A 386 27.35 9.45 -2.89
N THR A 387 27.27 10.77 -2.76
CA THR A 387 26.06 11.45 -2.24
C THR A 387 24.83 11.33 -3.13
N TYR A 388 25.03 11.04 -4.41
CA TYR A 388 23.91 10.84 -5.36
C TYR A 388 23.39 9.39 -5.41
N TYR A 389 23.82 8.53 -4.48
CA TYR A 389 23.22 7.23 -4.22
C TYR A 389 22.59 7.21 -2.84
N ASP A 390 21.50 6.48 -2.70
CA ASP A 390 20.82 6.26 -1.43
C ASP A 390 20.16 4.87 -1.38
N PHE A 391 19.80 4.43 -0.16
CA PHE A 391 19.05 3.22 0.11
C PHE A 391 17.67 3.64 0.62
N ALA A 392 16.63 3.45 -0.20
CA ALA A 392 15.28 3.87 0.14
C ALA A 392 14.67 3.00 1.23
N ASP A 393 14.96 1.70 1.20
CA ASP A 393 14.44 0.72 2.15
C ASP A 393 15.45 -0.41 2.41
N VAL A 394 15.19 -1.19 3.46
CA VAL A 394 15.93 -2.40 3.83
C VAL A 394 14.97 -3.56 4.02
N ASP A 395 15.06 -4.50 3.11
CA ASP A 395 14.19 -5.66 3.03
C ASP A 395 14.75 -6.89 3.76
N VAL A 396 13.86 -7.74 4.23
CA VAL A 396 14.20 -9.05 4.79
C VAL A 396 13.91 -10.13 3.75
N ASP A 397 14.92 -10.93 3.42
CA ASP A 397 14.79 -12.05 2.47
C ASP A 397 15.61 -13.27 2.95
N ARG A 398 15.72 -14.30 2.15
CA ARG A 398 16.53 -15.49 2.42
C ARG A 398 17.27 -15.94 1.18
N TYR A 399 18.50 -16.37 1.37
CA TYR A 399 19.36 -16.92 0.32
C TYR A 399 20.04 -18.20 0.81
N PHE A 400 20.36 -19.08 -0.11
CA PHE A 400 21.32 -20.15 0.18
C PHE A 400 22.73 -19.58 0.17
N VAL A 401 23.34 -19.46 1.35
CA VAL A 401 24.72 -19.02 1.52
C VAL A 401 25.56 -20.23 1.90
N ASN A 402 26.52 -20.58 1.04
CA ASN A 402 27.37 -21.78 1.24
C ASN A 402 26.59 -23.11 1.43
N GLY A 403 25.36 -23.17 0.94
CA GLY A 403 24.50 -24.37 1.02
C GLY A 403 23.51 -24.36 2.18
N GLU A 404 23.54 -23.36 3.04
CA GLU A 404 22.61 -23.17 4.16
C GLU A 404 21.60 -22.04 3.84
N LEU A 405 20.33 -22.25 4.17
CA LEU A 405 19.30 -21.25 4.02
C LEU A 405 19.44 -20.21 5.13
N THR A 406 19.81 -18.99 4.75
CA THR A 406 20.16 -17.90 5.66
C THR A 406 19.22 -16.71 5.46
N GLN A 407 18.67 -16.19 6.55
CA GLN A 407 17.91 -14.93 6.53
C GLN A 407 18.87 -13.76 6.34
N VAL A 408 18.54 -12.86 5.42
CA VAL A 408 19.39 -11.73 5.05
C VAL A 408 18.63 -10.41 5.07
N MET A 409 19.38 -9.32 5.19
CA MET A 409 18.97 -7.95 4.98
C MET A 409 19.51 -7.47 3.64
N THR A 410 18.64 -6.95 2.78
CA THR A 410 19.01 -6.47 1.44
C THR A 410 18.55 -5.05 1.23
N ALA A 411 19.31 -4.24 0.47
CA ALA A 411 18.89 -2.90 0.08
C ALA A 411 19.48 -2.52 -1.28
N ALA A 412 18.64 -1.97 -2.15
CA ALA A 412 19.05 -1.47 -3.46
C ALA A 412 19.73 -0.09 -3.32
N ARG A 413 20.89 0.08 -3.98
CA ARG A 413 21.54 1.40 -4.06
C ARG A 413 20.98 2.17 -5.24
N GLU A 414 20.00 3.00 -4.97
CA GLU A 414 19.25 3.75 -5.95
C GLU A 414 19.85 5.14 -6.21
N LEU A 415 19.43 5.79 -7.31
CA LEU A 415 19.83 7.15 -7.61
C LEU A 415 19.03 8.13 -6.75
N ALA A 416 19.69 8.92 -5.91
CA ALA A 416 19.12 10.05 -5.20
C ALA A 416 19.06 11.27 -6.13
N GLU A 417 17.95 11.43 -6.82
CA GLU A 417 17.79 12.43 -7.90
C GLU A 417 17.87 13.88 -7.39
N ASP A 418 17.56 14.12 -6.12
CA ASP A 418 17.68 15.42 -5.43
C ASP A 418 19.13 15.75 -5.01
N GLN A 419 20.03 14.77 -5.01
CA GLN A 419 21.44 14.91 -4.62
C GLN A 419 22.42 14.92 -5.82
N ILE A 420 21.89 14.97 -7.04
CA ILE A 420 22.72 15.01 -8.27
C ILE A 420 23.60 16.26 -8.27
N PRO A 421 24.92 16.14 -8.46
CA PRO A 421 25.83 17.27 -8.48
C PRO A 421 25.59 18.17 -9.71
N GLY A 422 25.49 19.47 -9.47
CA GLY A 422 25.33 20.47 -10.54
C GLY A 422 23.93 20.44 -11.15
N PHE A 423 23.32 21.63 -11.22
CA PHE A 423 22.00 21.79 -11.83
C PHE A 423 22.12 21.87 -13.35
N GLY A 424 21.26 21.16 -14.05
CA GLY A 424 21.12 21.33 -15.50
C GLY A 424 20.60 20.10 -16.22
N TRP A 425 19.92 20.35 -17.31
CA TRP A 425 19.20 19.35 -18.11
C TRP A 425 20.10 18.15 -18.51
N VAL A 426 21.38 18.40 -18.82
CA VAL A 426 22.31 17.34 -19.22
C VAL A 426 22.57 16.38 -18.05
N ASN A 427 22.91 16.90 -16.87
CA ASN A 427 23.17 16.06 -15.70
C ASN A 427 21.91 15.27 -15.28
N GLU A 428 20.76 15.96 -15.18
CA GLU A 428 19.51 15.36 -14.70
C GLU A 428 18.88 14.39 -15.69
N ARG A 429 19.15 14.53 -17.00
CA ARG A 429 18.45 13.75 -18.03
C ARG A 429 19.31 12.80 -18.84
N LEU A 430 20.65 13.00 -18.86
CA LEU A 430 21.54 12.23 -19.74
C LEU A 430 22.71 11.57 -19.02
N VAL A 431 23.18 12.13 -17.89
CA VAL A 431 24.44 11.75 -17.26
C VAL A 431 24.24 10.91 -16.00
N TYR A 432 23.40 11.36 -15.07
CA TYR A 432 23.03 10.61 -13.87
C TYR A 432 21.72 9.88 -14.12
N THR A 433 21.80 8.63 -14.59
CA THR A 433 20.65 7.91 -15.15
C THR A 433 20.21 6.71 -14.32
N HIS A 434 21.10 6.16 -13.47
CA HIS A 434 20.86 4.89 -12.79
C HIS A 434 21.50 4.81 -11.42
N GLY A 435 20.91 3.99 -10.55
CA GLY A 435 21.52 3.48 -9.33
C GLY A 435 22.49 2.34 -9.64
N LEU A 436 23.23 1.85 -8.62
CA LEU A 436 24.29 0.89 -8.87
C LEU A 436 24.46 -0.13 -7.75
N GLY A 437 23.96 -1.34 -7.99
CA GLY A 437 24.18 -2.48 -7.12
C GLY A 437 23.21 -2.59 -5.95
N VAL A 438 23.45 -3.59 -5.16
CA VAL A 438 22.69 -3.96 -3.97
C VAL A 438 23.68 -4.29 -2.87
N VAL A 439 23.32 -4.03 -1.63
CA VAL A 439 24.02 -4.51 -0.43
C VAL A 439 23.23 -5.61 0.21
N LEU A 440 23.92 -6.59 0.79
CA LEU A 440 23.31 -7.73 1.44
C LEU A 440 24.16 -8.17 2.61
N SER A 441 23.55 -8.36 3.79
CA SER A 441 24.19 -8.92 4.97
C SER A 441 23.29 -9.97 5.62
N PRO A 442 23.84 -11.02 6.31
CA PRO A 442 23.03 -11.91 7.11
C PRO A 442 22.29 -11.12 8.21
N ALA A 443 21.08 -11.56 8.53
CA ALA A 443 20.27 -10.91 9.56
C ALA A 443 20.80 -11.13 10.99
N ASN A 444 21.64 -12.14 11.18
CA ASN A 444 22.18 -12.61 12.47
C ASN A 444 23.69 -12.32 12.63
N ALA A 445 24.40 -11.90 11.58
CA ALA A 445 25.85 -11.75 11.62
C ALA A 445 26.27 -10.32 11.96
N VAL A 446 27.24 -10.21 12.86
CA VAL A 446 27.77 -8.96 13.37
C VAL A 446 29.29 -9.01 13.37
N THR A 447 29.94 -8.00 12.82
CA THR A 447 31.42 -7.88 12.87
C THR A 447 31.91 -7.55 14.29
N SER A 448 33.17 -7.75 14.58
CA SER A 448 33.76 -7.48 15.89
C SER A 448 33.62 -6.01 16.36
N ASP A 449 33.41 -5.07 15.45
CA ASP A 449 33.17 -3.66 15.74
C ASP A 449 31.68 -3.27 15.73
N GLY A 450 30.78 -4.27 15.77
CA GLY A 450 29.33 -4.06 15.91
C GLY A 450 28.63 -3.58 14.63
N LYS A 451 29.19 -3.84 13.45
CA LYS A 451 28.60 -3.48 12.14
C LYS A 451 28.04 -4.70 11.43
N PRO A 452 27.16 -4.50 10.40
CA PRO A 452 26.73 -5.61 9.56
C PRO A 452 27.91 -6.30 8.84
N ASP A 453 27.87 -7.63 8.79
CA ASP A 453 28.83 -8.42 8.02
C ASP A 453 28.29 -8.59 6.59
N PHE A 454 28.86 -7.87 5.63
CA PHE A 454 28.32 -7.82 4.28
C PHE A 454 28.71 -9.03 3.44
N LEU A 455 27.73 -9.67 2.80
CA LEU A 455 27.91 -10.67 1.75
C LEU A 455 28.01 -10.05 0.36
N LEU A 456 27.31 -8.93 0.13
CA LEU A 456 27.47 -8.05 -1.03
C LEU A 456 27.72 -6.63 -0.56
N GLN A 457 28.77 -5.99 -1.05
CA GLN A 457 29.16 -4.64 -0.66
C GLN A 457 29.85 -3.90 -1.81
N ASP A 458 30.09 -2.61 -1.61
CA ASP A 458 30.89 -1.73 -2.47
C ASP A 458 30.30 -1.45 -3.87
N ILE A 459 31.05 -0.72 -4.71
CA ILE A 459 30.75 -0.38 -6.10
C ILE A 459 31.98 -0.65 -6.97
N PRO A 460 31.93 -1.57 -7.96
CA PRO A 460 30.81 -2.49 -8.25
C PRO A 460 30.57 -3.49 -7.10
N PRO A 461 29.39 -4.11 -7.02
CA PRO A 461 29.11 -5.08 -5.96
C PRO A 461 30.13 -6.20 -5.92
N ILE A 462 30.74 -6.40 -4.75
CA ILE A 462 31.71 -7.47 -4.48
C ILE A 462 31.03 -8.53 -3.64
N ASN A 463 31.05 -9.76 -4.13
CA ASN A 463 30.56 -10.93 -3.39
C ASN A 463 31.69 -11.45 -2.48
N THR A 464 31.53 -11.29 -1.17
CA THR A 464 32.49 -11.73 -0.15
C THR A 464 32.22 -13.16 0.31
N SER A 465 31.00 -13.67 0.12
CA SER A 465 30.59 -15.01 0.56
C SER A 465 31.14 -16.15 -0.32
N GLY A 466 31.47 -15.85 -1.58
CA GLY A 466 31.82 -16.86 -2.58
C GLY A 466 30.64 -17.68 -3.10
N SER A 467 29.42 -17.46 -2.64
CA SER A 467 28.20 -18.14 -3.11
C SER A 467 27.82 -17.66 -4.50
N SER A 468 27.73 -18.57 -5.47
CA SER A 468 27.50 -18.21 -6.90
C SER A 468 26.14 -17.57 -7.20
N ASN A 469 25.14 -17.82 -6.38
CA ASN A 469 23.79 -17.22 -6.49
C ASN A 469 23.76 -15.73 -6.10
N LEU A 470 24.80 -15.23 -5.43
CA LEU A 470 24.98 -13.82 -5.07
C LEU A 470 25.89 -13.07 -6.05
N GLU A 471 26.28 -13.67 -7.17
CA GLU A 471 27.07 -12.98 -8.18
C GLU A 471 26.19 -11.98 -8.95
N VAL A 472 26.64 -10.70 -9.04
CA VAL A 472 25.94 -9.63 -9.75
C VAL A 472 26.74 -9.24 -10.99
N THR A 473 26.25 -9.59 -12.17
CA THR A 473 26.91 -9.27 -13.45
C THR A 473 26.34 -8.02 -14.11
N GLN A 474 25.07 -7.67 -13.82
CA GLN A 474 24.41 -6.43 -14.25
C GLN A 474 23.91 -5.64 -13.04
N PRO A 475 24.75 -4.72 -12.49
CA PRO A 475 24.41 -4.01 -11.24
C PRO A 475 23.60 -2.73 -11.44
N ARG A 476 23.34 -2.27 -12.68
CA ARG A 476 22.74 -0.95 -12.95
C ARG A 476 21.24 -0.98 -12.77
N ILE A 477 20.71 0.02 -12.05
CA ILE A 477 19.29 0.16 -11.68
C ILE A 477 18.74 1.41 -12.36
N TYR A 478 18.15 1.25 -13.58
CA TYR A 478 17.48 2.33 -14.31
C TYR A 478 16.03 2.51 -13.86
N PHE A 479 15.43 1.44 -13.39
CA PHE A 479 14.06 1.40 -12.88
C PHE A 479 14.10 1.06 -11.40
N SER A 480 13.59 1.98 -10.57
CA SER A 480 13.75 1.95 -9.13
C SER A 480 12.50 2.39 -8.40
N ASP A 481 12.40 2.12 -7.08
CA ASP A 481 11.26 2.58 -6.29
C ASP A 481 11.34 4.08 -5.97
N ASN A 482 12.54 4.64 -5.91
CA ASN A 482 12.78 6.05 -5.56
C ASN A 482 12.96 6.98 -6.78
N ALA A 483 12.58 6.56 -8.00
CA ALA A 483 12.69 7.41 -9.18
C ALA A 483 11.63 8.51 -9.20
N GLU A 484 12.04 9.78 -9.20
CA GLU A 484 11.15 10.96 -9.18
C GLU A 484 11.04 11.67 -10.53
N PHE A 485 12.08 11.60 -11.38
CA PHE A 485 12.08 12.29 -12.67
C PHE A 485 11.03 11.72 -13.64
N ASP A 486 10.24 12.61 -14.23
CA ASP A 486 9.22 12.27 -15.24
C ASP A 486 9.78 11.45 -16.40
N PHE A 487 11.03 11.73 -16.79
CA PHE A 487 11.75 11.02 -17.86
C PHE A 487 13.27 11.22 -17.74
N LEU A 488 14.00 10.31 -18.34
CA LEU A 488 15.39 10.51 -18.72
C LEU A 488 15.64 9.94 -20.12
N ILE A 489 16.81 10.20 -20.67
CA ILE A 489 17.21 9.74 -22.00
C ILE A 489 18.52 9.00 -21.86
N ALA A 490 18.48 7.68 -21.90
CA ALA A 490 19.64 6.81 -21.84
C ALA A 490 20.26 6.57 -23.25
N GLY A 491 21.53 6.19 -23.29
CA GLY A 491 22.27 6.00 -24.54
C GLY A 491 22.50 7.31 -25.28
N SER A 492 22.87 8.37 -24.56
CA SER A 492 23.29 9.66 -25.12
C SER A 492 24.76 9.66 -25.54
N LYS A 493 25.22 10.70 -26.24
CA LYS A 493 26.64 10.89 -26.62
C LYS A 493 27.52 11.27 -25.45
N GLU A 494 26.96 11.84 -24.38
CA GLU A 494 27.73 12.30 -23.21
C GLU A 494 28.29 11.14 -22.40
N GLY A 495 27.70 9.93 -22.52
CA GLY A 495 27.95 8.82 -21.61
C GLY A 495 27.28 9.04 -20.25
N GLU A 496 27.03 7.96 -19.58
CA GLU A 496 26.33 7.89 -18.29
C GLU A 496 27.34 7.62 -17.19
N ILE A 497 27.28 8.33 -16.07
CA ILE A 497 28.18 8.08 -14.94
C ILE A 497 27.87 6.69 -14.38
N ASP A 498 28.93 5.90 -14.21
CA ASP A 498 28.85 4.52 -13.79
C ASP A 498 29.73 4.30 -12.54
N ILE A 499 30.79 3.48 -12.65
CA ILE A 499 31.62 3.08 -11.51
C ILE A 499 32.52 4.22 -11.08
N PRO A 500 32.48 4.68 -9.81
CA PRO A 500 33.42 5.67 -9.28
C PRO A 500 34.85 5.15 -9.26
N THR A 501 35.79 5.86 -9.89
CA THR A 501 37.20 5.43 -10.04
C THR A 501 38.20 6.17 -9.13
N GLY A 502 37.74 7.14 -8.29
CA GLY A 502 38.66 7.91 -7.43
C GLY A 502 38.04 9.01 -6.60
N GLN A 503 38.91 9.82 -5.96
CA GLN A 503 38.47 10.97 -5.18
C GLN A 503 38.18 12.17 -6.10
N GLY A 504 36.91 12.51 -6.28
CA GLY A 504 36.44 13.66 -7.06
C GLY A 504 35.09 13.36 -7.70
N ALA A 505 34.29 14.40 -7.95
CA ALA A 505 32.98 14.24 -8.59
C ALA A 505 33.07 13.68 -10.02
N ASP A 506 34.19 13.95 -10.70
CA ASP A 506 34.41 13.62 -12.11
C ASP A 506 35.22 12.34 -12.35
N ALA A 507 35.64 11.62 -11.29
CA ALA A 507 36.40 10.39 -11.42
C ALA A 507 35.46 9.17 -11.42
N ALA A 508 34.75 8.95 -12.53
CA ALA A 508 33.94 7.77 -12.76
C ALA A 508 34.15 7.23 -14.18
N GLU A 509 34.05 5.93 -14.35
CA GLU A 509 33.89 5.34 -15.68
C GLU A 509 32.57 5.80 -16.26
N THR A 510 32.47 5.90 -17.57
CA THR A 510 31.21 6.20 -18.26
C THR A 510 30.71 4.97 -18.97
N ASN A 511 29.42 4.75 -18.90
CA ASN A 511 28.71 3.69 -19.59
C ASN A 511 27.78 4.29 -20.68
N SER A 512 27.32 3.45 -21.59
CA SER A 512 26.23 3.76 -22.50
C SER A 512 25.21 2.63 -22.41
N TYR A 513 23.97 2.98 -22.14
CA TYR A 513 22.89 2.00 -22.04
C TYR A 513 22.73 1.17 -23.32
N ASP A 514 22.83 -0.14 -23.20
CA ASP A 514 22.69 -1.12 -24.28
C ASP A 514 21.48 -2.05 -24.12
N GLY A 515 20.64 -1.79 -23.10
CA GLY A 515 19.46 -2.56 -22.78
C GLY A 515 18.27 -2.31 -23.72
N LYS A 516 17.17 -3.00 -23.44
CA LYS A 516 15.94 -2.95 -24.23
C LYS A 516 14.91 -1.95 -23.70
N GLY A 517 15.04 -1.49 -22.46
CA GLY A 517 14.07 -0.61 -21.82
C GLY A 517 14.02 0.79 -22.40
N GLY A 518 12.88 1.46 -22.23
CA GLY A 518 12.64 2.80 -22.76
C GLY A 518 12.30 2.83 -24.26
N VAL A 519 11.57 3.85 -24.70
CA VAL A 519 11.12 4.03 -26.09
C VAL A 519 12.21 4.71 -26.91
N PRO A 520 12.63 4.21 -28.08
CA PRO A 520 13.55 4.95 -28.93
C PRO A 520 13.08 6.38 -29.20
N LEU A 521 13.99 7.35 -29.12
CA LEU A 521 13.68 8.77 -29.33
C LEU A 521 13.16 9.03 -30.75
N GLY A 522 13.66 8.26 -31.73
CA GLY A 522 13.19 8.24 -33.08
C GLY A 522 13.53 9.49 -33.88
N GLY A 523 12.80 9.68 -35.03
CA GLY A 523 12.99 10.81 -35.91
C GLY A 523 12.33 12.11 -35.40
N PHE A 524 12.47 13.20 -36.21
CA PHE A 524 12.02 14.55 -35.86
C PHE A 524 10.56 14.61 -35.33
N LEU A 525 9.63 13.89 -35.95
CA LEU A 525 8.21 13.91 -35.50
C LEU A 525 8.04 13.27 -34.12
N GLN A 526 8.75 12.18 -33.85
CA GLN A 526 8.69 11.50 -32.56
C GLN A 526 9.37 12.34 -31.47
N ARG A 527 10.54 12.95 -31.77
CA ARG A 527 11.17 13.94 -30.87
C ARG A 527 10.23 15.13 -30.57
N THR A 528 9.49 15.61 -31.58
CA THR A 528 8.51 16.69 -31.36
C THR A 528 7.38 16.23 -30.44
N ALA A 529 6.91 14.98 -30.56
CA ALA A 529 5.89 14.45 -29.66
C ALA A 529 6.41 14.36 -28.21
N TRP A 530 7.64 13.87 -28.01
CA TRP A 530 8.27 13.85 -26.67
C TRP A 530 8.44 15.27 -26.10
N ALA A 531 8.93 16.22 -26.89
CA ALA A 531 9.08 17.61 -26.47
C ALA A 531 7.75 18.26 -26.06
N LEU A 532 6.66 17.99 -26.81
CA LEU A 532 5.32 18.47 -26.46
C LEU A 532 4.77 17.78 -25.20
N ARG A 533 5.02 16.49 -25.04
CA ARG A 533 4.60 15.74 -23.85
C ARG A 533 5.19 16.32 -22.58
N PHE A 534 6.51 16.48 -22.54
CA PHE A 534 7.25 16.95 -21.37
C PHE A 534 7.26 18.48 -21.24
N ALA A 535 6.80 19.20 -22.27
CA ALA A 535 6.97 20.65 -22.42
C ALA A 535 8.47 21.04 -22.32
N ASP A 536 9.34 20.17 -22.83
CA ASP A 536 10.79 20.32 -22.81
C ASP A 536 11.36 20.49 -24.23
N LEU A 537 11.86 21.70 -24.52
CA LEU A 537 12.42 22.01 -25.81
C LEU A 537 13.80 21.37 -26.02
N ASN A 538 14.56 21.11 -24.97
CA ASN A 538 15.88 20.52 -25.04
C ASN A 538 15.83 19.12 -25.68
N THR A 539 14.84 18.31 -25.36
CA THR A 539 14.60 17.00 -25.99
C THR A 539 14.52 17.10 -27.53
N LEU A 540 14.03 18.22 -28.09
CA LEU A 540 13.94 18.42 -29.54
C LEU A 540 15.23 18.90 -30.16
N ILE A 541 15.92 19.87 -29.50
CA ILE A 541 17.02 20.65 -30.11
C ILE A 541 18.42 20.17 -29.70
N SER A 542 18.54 19.32 -28.66
CA SER A 542 19.85 18.86 -28.18
C SER A 542 20.57 18.02 -29.22
N GLY A 543 21.84 18.34 -29.45
CA GLY A 543 22.74 17.56 -30.29
C GLY A 543 23.36 16.34 -29.59
N GLN A 544 23.13 16.20 -28.28
CA GLN A 544 23.67 15.10 -27.47
C GLN A 544 22.87 13.81 -27.56
N VAL A 545 21.62 13.88 -28.04
CA VAL A 545 20.75 12.73 -28.18
C VAL A 545 20.63 12.26 -29.65
N GLU A 546 20.56 10.99 -29.87
CA GLU A 546 20.45 10.34 -31.18
C GLU A 546 19.05 9.71 -31.39
N SER A 547 18.80 9.14 -32.55
CA SER A 547 17.50 8.54 -32.87
C SER A 547 17.25 7.22 -32.13
N ASP A 548 18.30 6.55 -31.74
CA ASP A 548 18.35 5.28 -31.00
C ASP A 548 18.50 5.48 -29.51
N SER A 549 18.87 6.69 -29.02
CA SER A 549 18.74 7.03 -27.60
C SER A 549 17.33 6.73 -27.09
N ARG A 550 17.21 6.23 -25.87
CA ARG A 550 15.96 5.72 -25.33
C ARG A 550 15.36 6.64 -24.28
N VAL A 551 14.12 7.05 -24.50
CA VAL A 551 13.34 7.83 -23.53
C VAL A 551 12.73 6.86 -22.51
N MET A 552 13.17 6.94 -21.27
CA MET A 552 12.65 6.16 -20.15
C MET A 552 11.63 6.99 -19.40
N ILE A 553 10.40 6.50 -19.33
CA ILE A 553 9.29 7.08 -18.55
C ILE A 553 8.71 6.01 -17.61
N ALA A 554 8.00 6.45 -16.59
CA ALA A 554 7.53 5.57 -15.52
C ALA A 554 8.70 4.70 -15.02
N ARG A 555 9.76 5.36 -14.56
CA ARG A 555 10.95 4.72 -14.02
C ARG A 555 10.70 4.22 -12.61
N ASN A 556 9.87 4.93 -11.85
CA ASN A 556 9.34 4.40 -10.61
C ASN A 556 8.56 3.12 -10.90
N ILE A 557 8.92 2.03 -10.21
CA ILE A 557 8.39 0.68 -10.48
C ILE A 557 6.91 0.57 -10.14
N ARG A 558 6.41 1.29 -9.13
CA ARG A 558 4.99 1.35 -8.75
C ARG A 558 4.18 2.05 -9.83
N ASP A 559 4.61 3.25 -10.27
CA ASP A 559 4.01 3.98 -11.38
C ASP A 559 3.99 3.16 -12.66
N ARG A 560 5.07 2.39 -12.89
CA ARG A 560 5.23 1.53 -14.06
C ARG A 560 4.20 0.42 -14.08
N VAL A 561 4.06 -0.30 -12.97
CA VAL A 561 3.07 -1.38 -12.80
C VAL A 561 1.65 -0.81 -12.82
N HIS A 562 1.38 0.28 -12.07
CA HIS A 562 0.07 0.93 -12.08
C HIS A 562 -0.34 1.43 -13.48
N ARG A 563 0.60 1.91 -14.29
CA ARG A 563 0.33 2.31 -15.67
C ARG A 563 -0.02 1.12 -16.56
N LEU A 564 0.69 -0.02 -16.39
CA LEU A 564 0.44 -1.24 -17.15
C LEU A 564 -0.87 -1.91 -16.73
N ALA A 565 -1.14 -1.97 -15.43
CA ALA A 565 -2.30 -2.63 -14.82
C ALA A 565 -3.02 -1.70 -13.82
N PRO A 566 -3.69 -0.61 -14.28
CA PRO A 566 -4.30 0.41 -13.41
C PRO A 566 -5.55 -0.08 -12.64
N PHE A 567 -5.82 -1.34 -12.66
CA PHE A 567 -6.90 -2.05 -11.97
C PHE A 567 -6.38 -2.98 -10.87
N LEU A 568 -5.06 -3.00 -10.62
CA LEU A 568 -4.40 -3.65 -9.50
C LEU A 568 -3.81 -2.60 -8.57
N TYR A 569 -3.68 -2.96 -7.31
CA TYR A 569 -3.13 -2.12 -6.25
C TYR A 569 -1.84 -2.74 -5.73
N ALA A 570 -0.78 -1.93 -5.61
CA ALA A 570 0.52 -2.41 -5.17
C ALA A 570 0.62 -2.45 -3.64
N ASP A 571 1.33 -3.47 -3.14
CA ASP A 571 1.86 -3.48 -1.77
C ASP A 571 2.88 -2.36 -1.59
N ASN A 572 3.01 -1.84 -0.38
CA ASN A 572 3.93 -0.75 -0.09
C ASN A 572 5.39 -1.20 0.06
N ASP A 573 5.69 -2.48 -0.05
CA ASP A 573 7.00 -3.07 0.19
C ASP A 573 7.50 -3.89 -1.03
N PRO A 574 7.86 -3.24 -2.18
CA PRO A 574 8.55 -3.92 -3.25
C PRO A 574 10.01 -4.17 -2.85
N TYR A 575 10.52 -5.35 -3.12
CA TYR A 575 11.85 -5.76 -2.68
C TYR A 575 12.76 -6.21 -3.81
N MET A 576 14.07 -5.97 -3.62
CA MET A 576 15.09 -6.29 -4.62
C MET A 576 15.65 -7.69 -4.39
N VAL A 577 15.72 -8.49 -5.47
CA VAL A 577 16.27 -9.84 -5.50
C VAL A 577 17.44 -9.93 -6.49
N VAL A 578 18.53 -10.57 -6.07
CA VAL A 578 19.64 -10.99 -6.95
C VAL A 578 19.28 -12.33 -7.57
N SER A 579 19.09 -12.36 -8.87
CA SER A 579 18.71 -13.57 -9.59
C SER A 579 19.48 -13.70 -10.90
N GLU A 580 20.20 -14.82 -11.07
CA GLU A 580 20.96 -15.15 -12.29
C GLU A 580 21.91 -14.01 -12.75
N GLY A 581 22.53 -13.32 -11.80
CA GLY A 581 23.46 -12.20 -12.06
C GLY A 581 22.78 -10.86 -12.36
N ARG A 582 21.46 -10.79 -12.33
CA ARG A 582 20.67 -9.55 -12.54
C ARG A 582 19.97 -9.12 -11.24
N LEU A 583 19.56 -7.86 -11.23
CA LEU A 583 18.74 -7.29 -10.17
C LEU A 583 17.29 -7.22 -10.66
N VAL A 584 16.38 -7.78 -9.89
CA VAL A 584 14.95 -7.76 -10.19
C VAL A 584 14.17 -7.30 -8.98
N TRP A 585 13.18 -6.45 -9.20
CA TRP A 585 12.21 -6.09 -8.19
C TRP A 585 11.07 -7.11 -8.17
N MET A 586 10.67 -7.53 -7.01
CA MET A 586 9.44 -8.26 -6.77
C MET A 586 8.44 -7.35 -6.07
N MET A 587 7.19 -7.38 -6.52
CA MET A 587 6.11 -6.55 -5.99
C MET A 587 4.83 -7.35 -5.90
N ASP A 588 4.15 -7.27 -4.76
CA ASP A 588 2.84 -7.85 -4.55
C ASP A 588 1.73 -6.93 -5.05
N LEU A 589 0.74 -7.52 -5.72
CA LEU A 589 -0.38 -6.77 -6.28
C LEU A 589 -1.70 -7.36 -5.83
N TYR A 590 -2.59 -6.46 -5.43
CA TYR A 590 -3.89 -6.80 -4.86
C TYR A 590 -5.04 -6.57 -5.83
N THR A 591 -6.03 -7.43 -5.71
CA THR A 591 -7.40 -7.18 -6.14
C THR A 591 -8.23 -6.81 -4.92
N VAL A 592 -9.03 -5.76 -5.03
CA VAL A 592 -9.81 -5.23 -3.91
C VAL A 592 -11.24 -4.88 -4.32
N SER A 593 -12.14 -4.85 -3.35
CA SER A 593 -13.50 -4.30 -3.48
C SER A 593 -13.96 -3.71 -2.15
N ASP A 594 -14.83 -2.69 -2.23
CA ASP A 594 -15.62 -2.18 -1.11
C ASP A 594 -17.09 -2.67 -1.18
N ARG A 595 -17.36 -3.63 -2.08
CA ARG A 595 -18.71 -4.10 -2.46
C ARG A 595 -18.93 -5.60 -2.22
N PHE A 596 -18.14 -6.21 -1.33
CA PHE A 596 -18.40 -7.58 -0.92
C PHE A 596 -19.53 -7.58 0.13
N PRO A 597 -20.68 -8.27 -0.12
CA PRO A 597 -21.82 -8.21 0.78
C PRO A 597 -21.48 -8.65 2.20
N TYR A 598 -22.06 -8.00 3.20
CA TYR A 598 -21.89 -8.30 4.62
C TYR A 598 -20.51 -8.17 5.21
N SER A 599 -19.45 -8.19 4.43
CA SER A 599 -18.07 -8.13 4.93
C SER A 599 -17.78 -6.77 5.59
N GLU A 600 -17.20 -6.80 6.79
CA GLU A 600 -16.79 -5.60 7.54
C GLU A 600 -15.79 -4.76 6.76
N GLN A 601 -15.85 -3.45 6.95
CA GLN A 601 -14.96 -2.50 6.27
C GLN A 601 -13.64 -2.38 7.03
N ALA A 602 -12.53 -2.74 6.42
CA ALA A 602 -11.21 -2.42 6.93
C ALA A 602 -10.77 -1.02 6.50
N LEU A 603 -10.17 -0.27 7.43
CA LEU A 603 -9.59 1.05 7.17
C LEU A 603 -8.09 0.91 6.91
N THR A 604 -7.64 1.32 5.75
CA THR A 604 -6.22 1.25 5.35
C THR A 604 -5.39 2.44 5.82
N THR A 605 -6.01 3.39 6.55
CA THR A 605 -5.33 4.61 7.04
C THR A 605 -4.24 4.35 8.09
N GLY A 606 -4.20 3.15 8.66
CA GLY A 606 -3.15 2.68 9.59
C GLY A 606 -1.93 2.06 8.91
N LEU A 607 -1.99 1.83 7.59
CA LEU A 607 -0.86 1.34 6.80
C LEU A 607 0.18 2.43 6.58
N ASN A 608 1.34 2.05 6.05
CA ASN A 608 2.43 2.99 5.80
C ASN A 608 2.04 4.13 4.85
N VAL A 609 2.71 5.27 4.98
CA VAL A 609 2.53 6.41 4.08
C VAL A 609 3.00 6.01 2.68
N GLY A 610 2.09 6.08 1.71
CA GLY A 610 2.39 5.67 0.33
C GLY A 610 1.66 4.41 -0.13
N ALA A 611 0.96 3.71 0.77
CA ALA A 611 0.12 2.57 0.37
C ALA A 611 -0.89 2.98 -0.73
N ASP A 612 -0.90 2.25 -1.84
CA ASP A 612 -1.77 2.52 -3.00
C ASP A 612 -3.23 2.07 -2.76
N LEU A 613 -3.49 1.36 -1.68
CA LEU A 613 -4.81 0.80 -1.37
C LEU A 613 -5.89 1.87 -1.15
N PRO A 614 -7.16 1.60 -1.53
CA PRO A 614 -8.29 2.47 -1.22
C PRO A 614 -8.43 2.68 0.29
N ARG A 615 -8.94 3.84 0.73
CA ARG A 615 -9.07 4.17 2.16
C ARG A 615 -9.93 3.20 2.96
N SER A 616 -10.84 2.50 2.32
CA SER A 616 -11.61 1.41 2.91
C SER A 616 -11.85 0.35 1.86
N LEU A 617 -11.86 -0.89 2.30
CA LEU A 617 -12.16 -2.06 1.48
C LEU A 617 -12.80 -3.13 2.36
N ASN A 618 -13.50 -4.10 1.75
CA ASN A 618 -14.07 -5.23 2.45
C ASN A 618 -13.87 -6.57 1.71
N TYR A 619 -12.97 -6.55 0.75
CA TYR A 619 -12.42 -7.70 0.05
C TYR A 619 -11.03 -7.39 -0.43
N ILE A 620 -10.10 -8.30 -0.18
CA ILE A 620 -8.71 -8.19 -0.66
C ILE A 620 -8.13 -9.58 -0.90
N ARG A 621 -7.37 -9.72 -2.00
CA ARG A 621 -6.54 -10.89 -2.33
C ARG A 621 -5.20 -10.45 -2.88
N ASN A 622 -4.14 -11.14 -2.51
CA ASN A 622 -2.87 -11.06 -3.23
C ASN A 622 -2.96 -11.96 -4.47
N SER A 623 -3.47 -11.44 -5.55
CA SER A 623 -3.78 -12.24 -6.74
C SER A 623 -2.65 -12.29 -7.75
N VAL A 624 -1.70 -11.34 -7.69
CA VAL A 624 -0.64 -11.20 -8.69
C VAL A 624 0.70 -10.86 -8.03
N LYS A 625 1.77 -11.49 -8.52
CA LYS A 625 3.14 -11.05 -8.26
C LYS A 625 3.74 -10.44 -9.51
N ALA A 626 4.28 -9.23 -9.39
CA ALA A 626 5.01 -8.57 -10.45
C ALA A 626 6.51 -8.80 -10.29
N VAL A 627 7.18 -9.11 -11.38
CA VAL A 627 8.65 -9.18 -11.45
C VAL A 627 9.11 -8.12 -12.45
N ILE A 628 9.93 -7.19 -11.99
CA ILE A 628 10.41 -6.06 -12.79
C ILE A 628 11.94 -6.11 -12.87
N ASP A 629 12.48 -6.18 -14.06
CA ASP A 629 13.92 -6.12 -14.28
C ASP A 629 14.43 -4.68 -14.04
N ALA A 630 15.37 -4.50 -13.13
CA ALA A 630 15.87 -3.19 -12.73
C ALA A 630 16.66 -2.46 -13.83
N TYR A 631 17.23 -3.21 -14.79
CA TYR A 631 17.99 -2.67 -15.92
C TYR A 631 17.11 -2.37 -17.14
N ASP A 632 16.33 -3.36 -17.57
CA ASP A 632 15.49 -3.25 -18.77
C ASP A 632 14.08 -2.71 -18.50
N GLY A 633 13.62 -2.75 -17.25
CA GLY A 633 12.29 -2.31 -16.83
C GLY A 633 11.16 -3.16 -17.43
N THR A 634 11.43 -4.38 -17.87
CA THR A 634 10.39 -5.33 -18.25
C THR A 634 9.53 -5.68 -17.04
N VAL A 635 8.23 -5.85 -17.26
CA VAL A 635 7.27 -6.19 -16.19
C VAL A 635 6.56 -7.47 -16.57
N ASP A 636 6.67 -8.47 -15.73
CA ASP A 636 5.97 -9.72 -15.84
C ASP A 636 4.97 -9.87 -14.69
N LEU A 637 3.70 -10.13 -15.00
CA LEU A 637 2.61 -10.27 -14.02
C LEU A 637 2.21 -11.73 -13.90
N TYR A 638 2.49 -12.36 -12.77
CA TYR A 638 2.18 -13.77 -12.51
C TYR A 638 0.97 -13.88 -11.58
N VAL A 639 -0.05 -14.62 -12.01
CA VAL A 639 -1.25 -14.87 -11.19
C VAL A 639 -0.93 -15.95 -10.18
N ILE A 640 -0.93 -15.58 -8.89
CA ILE A 640 -0.65 -16.49 -7.77
C ILE A 640 -1.94 -17.06 -7.16
N ASP A 641 -3.05 -16.32 -7.20
CA ASP A 641 -4.38 -16.80 -6.80
C ASP A 641 -5.29 -16.86 -8.03
N PRO A 642 -5.31 -17.99 -8.76
CA PRO A 642 -6.11 -18.15 -9.96
C PRO A 642 -7.62 -18.31 -9.68
N ASP A 643 -8.02 -18.52 -8.43
CA ASP A 643 -9.41 -18.70 -8.03
C ASP A 643 -10.11 -17.39 -7.71
N ASP A 644 -9.38 -16.28 -7.56
CA ASP A 644 -9.95 -14.96 -7.35
C ASP A 644 -10.81 -14.49 -8.53
N PRO A 645 -12.12 -14.24 -8.36
CA PRO A 645 -13.00 -13.82 -9.44
C PRO A 645 -12.64 -12.45 -10.05
N ILE A 646 -12.00 -11.54 -9.29
CA ILE A 646 -11.59 -10.24 -9.82
C ILE A 646 -10.43 -10.40 -10.79
N ILE A 647 -9.42 -11.23 -10.45
CA ILE A 647 -8.32 -11.47 -11.39
C ILE A 647 -8.77 -12.25 -12.61
N GLN A 648 -9.66 -13.25 -12.47
CA GLN A 648 -10.26 -13.97 -13.61
C GLN A 648 -11.00 -13.01 -14.55
N THR A 649 -11.72 -12.04 -14.01
CA THR A 649 -12.37 -10.98 -14.79
C THR A 649 -11.34 -10.11 -15.52
N ASN A 650 -10.28 -9.69 -14.84
CA ASN A 650 -9.21 -8.91 -15.45
C ASN A 650 -8.47 -9.68 -16.56
N GLN A 651 -8.21 -10.97 -16.39
CA GLN A 651 -7.63 -11.82 -17.44
C GLN A 651 -8.50 -11.87 -18.70
N LYS A 652 -9.84 -11.88 -18.57
CA LYS A 652 -10.77 -11.81 -19.70
C LYS A 652 -10.75 -10.43 -20.40
N ILE A 653 -10.65 -9.36 -19.62
CA ILE A 653 -10.64 -7.98 -20.13
C ILE A 653 -9.31 -7.67 -20.84
N PHE A 654 -8.19 -8.13 -20.28
CA PHE A 654 -6.83 -7.83 -20.72
C PHE A 654 -6.05 -9.12 -21.00
N PRO A 655 -6.42 -9.86 -22.08
CA PRO A 655 -5.75 -11.10 -22.40
C PRO A 655 -4.28 -10.86 -22.79
N GLY A 656 -3.40 -11.71 -22.30
CA GLY A 656 -1.99 -11.77 -22.69
C GLY A 656 -1.03 -10.96 -21.82
N ILE A 657 -1.49 -10.18 -20.82
CA ILE A 657 -0.60 -9.48 -19.88
C ILE A 657 -0.25 -10.31 -18.64
N PHE A 658 -1.07 -11.32 -18.35
CA PHE A 658 -0.87 -12.19 -17.20
C PHE A 658 -0.24 -13.52 -17.61
N LYS A 659 0.67 -14.00 -16.80
CA LYS A 659 1.29 -15.33 -16.88
C LYS A 659 0.74 -16.21 -15.74
N SER A 660 0.70 -17.53 -15.97
CA SER A 660 0.42 -18.48 -14.89
C SER A 660 1.59 -18.54 -13.93
N ILE A 661 1.33 -18.84 -12.66
CA ILE A 661 2.37 -19.08 -11.66
C ILE A 661 3.29 -20.26 -12.05
N ASP A 662 2.82 -21.22 -12.82
CA ASP A 662 3.64 -22.31 -13.34
C ASP A 662 4.80 -21.84 -14.24
N ALA A 663 4.69 -20.61 -14.78
CA ALA A 663 5.76 -19.99 -15.57
C ALA A 663 6.66 -19.06 -14.75
N PHE A 664 6.49 -19.06 -13.43
CA PHE A 664 7.31 -18.24 -12.54
C PHE A 664 8.76 -18.70 -12.56
N PRO A 665 9.75 -17.80 -12.60
CA PRO A 665 11.15 -18.19 -12.65
C PRO A 665 11.55 -19.02 -11.43
N ALA A 666 12.13 -20.21 -11.67
CA ALA A 666 12.51 -21.11 -10.57
C ALA A 666 13.50 -20.47 -9.58
N ALA A 667 14.39 -19.59 -10.08
CA ALA A 667 15.33 -18.85 -9.25
C ALA A 667 14.70 -17.81 -8.32
N LEU A 668 13.43 -17.45 -8.53
CA LEU A 668 12.69 -16.49 -7.71
C LEU A 668 11.68 -17.14 -6.75
N VAL A 669 11.42 -18.43 -6.87
CA VAL A 669 10.44 -19.14 -6.02
C VAL A 669 10.81 -19.03 -4.54
N ASP A 670 12.09 -19.20 -4.23
CA ASP A 670 12.57 -19.14 -2.84
C ASP A 670 12.55 -17.72 -2.27
N HIS A 671 12.29 -16.69 -3.09
CA HIS A 671 12.21 -15.29 -2.68
C HIS A 671 10.76 -14.77 -2.59
N VAL A 672 9.76 -15.61 -2.84
CA VAL A 672 8.34 -15.24 -2.68
C VAL A 672 8.04 -14.96 -1.21
N ARG A 673 7.52 -13.76 -0.88
CA ARG A 673 7.09 -13.35 0.47
C ARG A 673 5.57 -13.26 0.55
N TYR A 674 5.00 -13.51 1.74
CA TYR A 674 3.62 -13.12 2.03
C TYR A 674 3.59 -11.62 2.30
N PRO A 675 2.69 -10.83 1.67
CA PRO A 675 2.78 -9.37 1.70
C PRO A 675 2.37 -8.78 3.05
N GLU A 676 3.13 -7.78 3.51
CA GLU A 676 2.95 -7.18 4.82
C GLU A 676 1.63 -6.43 4.95
N ASP A 677 1.27 -5.58 3.98
CA ASP A 677 0.04 -4.78 4.05
C ASP A 677 -1.22 -5.65 4.11
N LEU A 678 -1.26 -6.74 3.35
CA LEU A 678 -2.36 -7.71 3.42
C LEU A 678 -2.45 -8.35 4.80
N PHE A 679 -1.31 -8.81 5.32
CA PHE A 679 -1.28 -9.49 6.62
C PHE A 679 -1.67 -8.53 7.77
N ARG A 680 -1.27 -7.27 7.70
CA ARG A 680 -1.70 -6.23 8.65
C ARG A 680 -3.21 -6.01 8.63
N ILE A 681 -3.82 -5.94 7.44
CA ILE A 681 -5.27 -5.84 7.30
C ILE A 681 -5.96 -7.10 7.87
N GLN A 682 -5.45 -8.27 7.54
CA GLN A 682 -5.99 -9.55 8.02
C GLN A 682 -5.92 -9.66 9.54
N THR A 683 -4.77 -9.35 10.13
CA THR A 683 -4.56 -9.41 11.58
C THR A 683 -5.38 -8.38 12.34
N ASP A 684 -5.56 -7.17 11.78
CA ASP A 684 -6.43 -6.14 12.36
C ASP A 684 -7.90 -6.61 12.39
N VAL A 685 -8.41 -7.12 11.28
CA VAL A 685 -9.75 -7.72 11.20
C VAL A 685 -9.87 -8.91 12.15
N TYR A 686 -8.84 -9.76 12.22
CA TYR A 686 -8.84 -10.98 13.04
C TYR A 686 -8.91 -10.70 14.55
N THR A 687 -8.57 -9.50 15.02
CA THR A 687 -8.72 -9.09 16.44
C THR A 687 -10.14 -9.30 16.99
N LEU A 688 -11.16 -9.24 16.13
CA LEU A 688 -12.55 -9.55 16.47
C LEU A 688 -13.05 -10.83 15.80
N TYR A 689 -12.63 -11.08 14.56
CA TYR A 689 -13.16 -12.17 13.72
C TYR A 689 -12.45 -13.52 13.93
N HIS A 690 -11.61 -13.66 14.98
CA HIS A 690 -11.19 -14.96 15.52
C HIS A 690 -12.36 -15.64 16.26
N MET A 691 -13.27 -14.84 16.88
CA MET A 691 -14.51 -15.37 17.46
C MET A 691 -15.38 -15.99 16.37
N THR A 692 -15.72 -17.26 16.50
CA THR A 692 -16.50 -18.01 15.51
C THR A 692 -17.98 -18.19 15.91
N ASP A 693 -18.34 -17.88 17.16
CA ASP A 693 -19.72 -17.87 17.62
C ASP A 693 -20.32 -16.47 17.44
N PRO A 694 -21.44 -16.32 16.72
CA PRO A 694 -22.06 -15.02 16.48
C PRO A 694 -22.58 -14.33 17.74
N VAL A 695 -22.83 -15.07 18.83
CA VAL A 695 -23.28 -14.48 20.11
C VAL A 695 -22.08 -13.92 20.87
N GLU A 696 -20.92 -14.61 20.83
CA GLU A 696 -19.66 -14.12 21.38
C GLU A 696 -19.21 -12.85 20.65
N LEU A 697 -19.23 -12.87 19.31
CA LEU A 697 -18.92 -11.70 18.49
C LEU A 697 -19.87 -10.54 18.76
N PHE A 698 -21.19 -10.79 18.84
CA PHE A 698 -22.18 -9.76 19.17
C PHE A 698 -21.91 -9.09 20.50
N LYS A 699 -21.51 -9.84 21.50
CA LYS A 699 -21.21 -9.33 22.87
C LYS A 699 -19.80 -8.78 23.01
N VAL A 700 -18.96 -9.02 22.00
CA VAL A 700 -17.51 -8.72 22.06
C VAL A 700 -16.91 -9.34 23.35
N GLU A 701 -17.07 -10.67 23.50
CA GLU A 701 -16.71 -11.35 24.77
C GLU A 701 -15.19 -11.51 24.94
N ASP A 702 -14.46 -11.70 23.85
CA ASP A 702 -12.99 -11.89 23.85
C ASP A 702 -12.30 -11.03 22.78
N PRO A 703 -12.32 -9.69 22.90
CA PRO A 703 -11.65 -8.85 21.91
C PRO A 703 -10.15 -8.89 22.09
N TRP A 704 -9.42 -9.13 20.99
CA TRP A 704 -7.96 -9.03 20.95
C TRP A 704 -7.50 -7.69 20.42
N GLN A 705 -6.23 -7.42 20.59
CA GLN A 705 -5.50 -6.33 19.96
C GLN A 705 -4.12 -6.83 19.53
N ILE A 706 -3.51 -6.15 18.56
CA ILE A 706 -2.12 -6.35 18.22
C ILE A 706 -1.25 -6.06 19.44
N ALA A 707 -0.28 -6.92 19.72
CA ALA A 707 0.60 -6.76 20.87
C ALA A 707 1.35 -5.42 20.81
N ARG A 708 1.66 -4.83 21.96
CA ARG A 708 2.43 -3.59 22.08
C ARG A 708 3.90 -3.81 21.72
N ASP A 709 4.44 -2.89 20.90
CA ASP A 709 5.85 -2.87 20.53
C ASP A 709 6.70 -2.18 21.62
N PRO A 710 7.64 -2.89 22.27
CA PRO A 710 8.56 -2.30 23.21
C PRO A 710 9.81 -1.69 22.56
N SER A 711 9.99 -1.81 21.24
CA SER A 711 11.17 -1.32 20.52
C SER A 711 11.21 0.20 20.43
N THR A 712 12.42 0.75 20.19
CA THR A 712 12.61 2.15 19.82
C THR A 712 13.18 2.30 18.40
N SER A 713 13.56 1.21 17.75
CA SER A 713 14.08 1.17 16.38
C SER A 713 12.98 1.28 15.33
N THR A 714 11.83 0.66 15.57
CA THR A 714 10.70 0.63 14.63
C THR A 714 10.12 2.03 14.35
N TYR A 715 10.12 2.91 15.39
CA TYR A 715 9.58 4.26 15.29
C TYR A 715 10.58 5.31 15.79
N PRO A 716 11.71 5.52 15.12
CA PRO A 716 12.80 6.36 15.64
C PRO A 716 12.42 7.83 15.83
N THR A 717 11.43 8.35 15.10
CA THR A 717 10.95 9.74 15.22
C THR A 717 9.95 9.97 16.35
N LEU A 718 9.49 8.91 17.00
CA LEU A 718 8.36 8.93 17.94
C LEU A 718 8.73 8.34 19.30
N ARG A 719 9.97 8.57 19.71
CA ARG A 719 10.54 8.11 20.99
C ARG A 719 9.61 8.37 22.18
N GLY A 720 9.45 7.36 23.00
CA GLY A 720 8.68 7.43 24.24
C GLY A 720 7.19 7.16 24.09
N ASP A 721 6.70 6.77 22.91
CA ASP A 721 5.33 6.30 22.71
C ASP A 721 5.25 4.77 22.89
N SER A 722 5.17 4.36 24.15
CA SER A 722 5.15 2.94 24.54
C SER A 722 3.80 2.21 24.29
N GLY A 723 2.93 2.81 23.50
CA GLY A 723 1.57 2.28 23.26
C GLY A 723 1.29 1.81 21.83
N ARG A 724 2.29 1.75 20.96
CA ARG A 724 2.09 1.41 19.55
C ARG A 724 1.97 -0.10 19.32
N PRO A 725 1.15 -0.52 18.33
CA PRO A 725 1.10 -1.92 17.95
C PRO A 725 2.40 -2.35 17.27
N MET A 726 2.81 -3.60 17.48
CA MET A 726 3.90 -4.23 16.75
C MET A 726 3.55 -4.32 15.27
N LEU A 727 4.54 -4.04 14.41
CA LEU A 727 4.45 -4.44 13.01
C LEU A 727 4.68 -5.94 12.89
N PRO A 728 4.06 -6.62 11.90
CA PRO A 728 4.43 -8.00 11.61
C PRO A 728 5.89 -8.05 11.15
N TYR A 729 6.53 -9.17 11.38
CA TYR A 729 7.95 -9.33 11.05
C TYR A 729 8.23 -10.68 10.44
N TYR A 730 9.16 -10.70 9.47
CA TYR A 730 9.61 -11.92 8.83
C TYR A 730 10.57 -12.70 9.72
N LEU A 731 10.37 -14.01 9.75
CA LEU A 731 11.23 -14.99 10.43
C LEU A 731 11.53 -16.17 9.50
N LEU A 732 12.72 -16.72 9.64
CA LEU A 732 13.09 -17.99 9.07
C LEU A 732 13.28 -18.99 10.21
N MET A 733 12.32 -19.92 10.39
CA MET A 733 12.31 -20.81 11.53
C MET A 733 11.59 -22.13 11.22
N GLU A 734 11.82 -23.13 12.05
CA GLU A 734 11.02 -24.34 12.11
C GLU A 734 9.77 -24.08 12.93
N LEU A 735 8.59 -24.32 12.35
CA LEU A 735 7.32 -24.18 13.06
C LEU A 735 7.12 -25.37 14.00
N PRO A 736 6.40 -25.19 15.14
CA PRO A 736 6.08 -26.28 16.04
C PRO A 736 5.48 -27.49 15.30
N GLY A 737 6.18 -28.66 15.38
CA GLY A 737 5.77 -29.88 14.69
C GLY A 737 6.19 -30.01 13.22
N GLU A 738 6.99 -29.10 12.69
CA GLU A 738 7.60 -29.19 11.36
C GLU A 738 9.12 -29.35 11.48
N ASP A 739 9.72 -30.21 10.65
CA ASP A 739 11.16 -30.52 10.66
C ASP A 739 11.91 -29.75 9.54
N ARG A 740 11.43 -28.57 9.15
CA ARG A 740 12.04 -27.74 8.10
C ARG A 740 11.90 -26.25 8.40
N LEU A 741 12.91 -25.49 7.97
CA LEU A 741 12.84 -24.03 7.97
C LEU A 741 11.74 -23.53 7.04
N SER A 742 10.89 -22.67 7.55
CA SER A 742 9.84 -21.95 6.82
C SER A 742 10.06 -20.45 6.96
N PHE A 743 10.03 -19.73 5.84
CA PHE A 743 10.00 -18.27 5.87
C PHE A 743 8.57 -17.80 6.03
N LEU A 744 8.32 -17.03 7.05
CA LEU A 744 6.97 -16.67 7.47
C LEU A 744 6.91 -15.25 8.01
N LEU A 745 5.70 -14.71 7.98
CA LEU A 745 5.37 -13.41 8.57
C LEU A 745 4.57 -13.66 9.84
N MET A 746 4.95 -13.04 10.97
CA MET A 746 4.40 -13.33 12.29
C MET A 746 3.81 -12.08 12.94
N GLN A 747 2.66 -12.25 13.64
CA GLN A 747 1.99 -11.21 14.41
C GLN A 747 1.48 -11.75 15.76
N PRO A 748 1.97 -11.25 16.90
CA PRO A 748 1.44 -11.59 18.23
C PRO A 748 0.18 -10.78 18.59
N PHE A 749 -0.72 -11.39 19.36
CA PHE A 749 -1.94 -10.76 19.90
C PHE A 749 -2.00 -10.82 21.42
N THR A 750 -2.63 -9.82 22.01
CA THR A 750 -2.99 -9.77 23.42
C THR A 750 -4.49 -9.53 23.57
N PRO A 751 -5.13 -9.89 24.70
CA PRO A 751 -6.46 -9.40 25.00
C PRO A 751 -6.49 -7.87 25.00
N ALA A 752 -7.60 -7.25 24.65
CA ALA A 752 -7.70 -5.79 24.51
C ALA A 752 -7.24 -4.98 25.75
N ASP A 753 -7.45 -5.50 26.94
CA ASP A 753 -7.17 -4.80 28.19
C ASP A 753 -6.05 -5.45 29.03
N ARG A 754 -5.28 -6.38 28.48
CA ARG A 754 -4.25 -7.11 29.23
C ARG A 754 -2.96 -7.27 28.42
N PRO A 755 -1.79 -7.24 29.07
CA PRO A 755 -0.51 -7.34 28.37
C PRO A 755 -0.05 -8.79 28.09
N ASN A 756 -0.71 -9.82 28.62
CA ASN A 756 -0.38 -11.22 28.40
C ASN A 756 -0.74 -11.66 26.97
N MET A 757 -0.04 -12.62 26.39
CA MET A 757 -0.28 -13.10 25.04
C MET A 757 -1.54 -13.99 24.97
N SER A 758 -2.43 -13.75 24.01
CA SER A 758 -3.57 -14.61 23.68
C SER A 758 -3.21 -15.62 22.60
N ALA A 759 -2.52 -15.16 21.56
CA ALA A 759 -2.15 -15.96 20.39
C ALA A 759 -1.01 -15.30 19.61
N PHE A 760 -0.44 -16.06 18.68
CA PHE A 760 0.29 -15.49 17.56
C PHE A 760 -0.18 -16.11 16.25
N MET A 761 -0.20 -15.31 15.20
CA MET A 761 -0.57 -15.74 13.86
C MET A 761 0.66 -15.72 12.97
N VAL A 762 0.79 -16.73 12.11
CA VAL A 762 1.84 -16.82 11.10
C VAL A 762 1.24 -17.03 9.72
N ALA A 763 1.82 -16.36 8.71
CA ALA A 763 1.51 -16.59 7.31
C ALA A 763 2.74 -17.13 6.58
N LYS A 764 2.61 -18.32 5.94
CA LYS A 764 3.70 -18.96 5.22
C LYS A 764 3.98 -18.27 3.89
N SER A 765 5.23 -17.96 3.62
CA SER A 765 5.69 -17.33 2.38
C SER A 765 6.06 -18.33 1.28
N GLY A 766 6.34 -19.57 1.60
CA GLY A 766 6.69 -20.62 0.63
C GLY A 766 6.97 -21.94 1.30
N PRO A 767 7.11 -23.05 0.55
CA PRO A 767 7.02 -23.15 -0.92
C PRO A 767 5.64 -22.77 -1.50
N LEU A 768 5.55 -22.61 -2.82
CA LEU A 768 4.33 -22.09 -3.48
C LEU A 768 3.06 -22.86 -3.15
N GLU A 769 3.17 -24.19 -2.89
CA GLU A 769 2.04 -25.03 -2.51
C GLU A 769 1.48 -24.70 -1.11
N GLU A 770 2.29 -24.09 -0.26
CA GLU A 770 1.91 -23.67 1.10
C GLU A 770 1.75 -22.16 1.22
N TYR A 771 2.03 -21.43 0.14
CA TYR A 771 1.93 -19.98 0.11
C TYR A 771 0.55 -19.50 0.57
N GLY A 772 0.53 -18.55 1.51
CA GLY A 772 -0.70 -17.98 2.03
C GLY A 772 -1.42 -18.86 3.06
N THR A 773 -0.85 -20.02 3.46
CA THR A 773 -1.38 -20.76 4.61
C THR A 773 -1.21 -19.93 5.87
N ILE A 774 -2.30 -19.67 6.56
CA ILE A 774 -2.32 -18.91 7.82
C ILE A 774 -2.60 -19.86 8.97
N LEU A 775 -1.69 -19.86 9.97
CA LEU A 775 -1.81 -20.65 11.20
C LEU A 775 -1.97 -19.69 12.38
N GLU A 776 -2.89 -20.00 13.27
CA GLU A 776 -3.08 -19.33 14.54
C GLU A 776 -2.66 -20.27 15.67
N TYR A 777 -1.74 -19.85 16.49
CA TYR A 777 -1.30 -20.56 17.68
C TYR A 777 -1.88 -19.89 18.93
N THR A 778 -2.87 -20.55 19.58
CA THR A 778 -3.56 -20.02 20.76
C THR A 778 -2.86 -20.42 22.05
N MET A 779 -2.73 -19.49 22.98
CA MET A 779 -2.14 -19.75 24.30
C MET A 779 -3.10 -20.54 25.18
N PRO A 780 -2.55 -21.37 26.14
CA PRO A 780 -3.38 -22.13 27.06
C PRO A 780 -4.24 -21.24 27.97
N ALA A 781 -5.50 -21.58 28.15
CA ALA A 781 -6.43 -20.80 28.96
C ALA A 781 -6.18 -20.95 30.49
N ASP A 782 -5.45 -21.98 30.92
CA ASP A 782 -5.21 -22.33 32.33
C ASP A 782 -4.00 -21.62 32.96
N ARG A 783 -3.18 -20.94 32.14
CA ARG A 783 -2.01 -20.18 32.61
C ARG A 783 -1.83 -18.89 31.81
N GLN A 784 -1.12 -17.94 32.38
CA GLN A 784 -0.77 -16.70 31.70
C GLN A 784 0.58 -16.87 31.00
N VAL A 785 0.65 -16.41 29.76
CA VAL A 785 1.87 -16.30 28.96
C VAL A 785 2.18 -14.80 28.78
N ASP A 786 3.41 -14.42 29.06
CA ASP A 786 3.82 -13.02 28.98
C ASP A 786 3.78 -12.53 27.52
N GLY A 787 3.10 -11.40 27.28
CA GLY A 787 3.09 -10.77 25.97
C GLY A 787 4.34 -9.92 25.73
N PRO A 788 4.65 -9.58 24.44
CA PRO A 788 5.87 -8.86 24.08
C PRO A 788 6.03 -7.53 24.82
N GLY A 789 4.96 -6.75 24.93
CA GLY A 789 5.00 -5.48 25.68
C GLY A 789 5.28 -5.65 27.17
N GLN A 790 4.81 -6.76 27.78
CA GLN A 790 5.07 -7.09 29.18
C GLN A 790 6.52 -7.54 29.37
N VAL A 791 7.04 -8.38 28.46
CA VAL A 791 8.44 -8.77 28.48
C VAL A 791 9.37 -7.57 28.30
N GLY A 792 9.03 -6.63 27.41
CA GLY A 792 9.77 -5.38 27.29
C GLY A 792 9.78 -4.58 28.60
N ASP A 793 8.65 -4.48 29.31
CA ASP A 793 8.59 -3.83 30.61
C ASP A 793 9.44 -4.56 31.66
N PHE A 794 9.52 -5.90 31.63
CA PHE A 794 10.38 -6.67 32.52
C PHE A 794 11.87 -6.44 32.22
N ILE A 795 12.24 -6.39 30.94
CA ILE A 795 13.62 -6.07 30.49
C ILE A 795 14.05 -4.69 31.05
N GLU A 796 13.20 -3.67 30.93
CA GLU A 796 13.50 -2.34 31.46
C GLU A 796 13.60 -2.29 33.00
N GLN A 797 12.89 -3.17 33.69
CA GLN A 797 12.85 -3.22 35.14
C GLN A 797 13.94 -4.11 35.73
N ASP A 798 14.58 -4.97 34.93
CA ASP A 798 15.67 -5.83 35.40
C ASP A 798 16.87 -4.99 35.87
N PRO A 799 17.38 -5.20 37.09
CA PRO A 799 18.44 -4.36 37.67
C PRO A 799 19.76 -4.41 36.89
N ILE A 800 20.10 -5.57 36.29
CA ILE A 800 21.35 -5.75 35.51
C ILE A 800 21.22 -5.04 34.19
N VAL A 801 20.11 -5.29 33.45
CA VAL A 801 19.85 -4.66 32.15
C VAL A 801 19.71 -3.15 32.31
N SER A 802 18.92 -2.69 33.30
CA SER A 802 18.72 -1.26 33.56
C SER A 802 20.03 -0.53 33.92
N ALA A 803 20.90 -1.18 34.70
CA ALA A 803 22.23 -0.63 34.99
C ALA A 803 23.11 -0.51 33.73
N GLU A 804 23.10 -1.53 32.86
CA GLU A 804 23.85 -1.52 31.61
C GLU A 804 23.31 -0.46 30.63
N PHE A 805 21.99 -0.37 30.45
CA PHE A 805 21.38 0.67 29.62
C PHE A 805 21.69 2.08 30.15
N THR A 806 21.72 2.26 31.47
CA THR A 806 22.10 3.53 32.10
C THR A 806 23.59 3.86 31.84
N LEU A 807 24.46 2.86 31.89
CA LEU A 807 25.89 3.02 31.61
C LEU A 807 26.14 3.37 30.14
N LEU A 808 25.51 2.64 29.22
CA LEU A 808 25.63 2.86 27.77
C LEU A 808 24.97 4.17 27.31
N GLY A 809 23.85 4.57 27.93
CA GLY A 809 23.08 5.78 27.61
C GLY A 809 23.55 7.06 28.28
N GLN A 810 24.84 7.16 28.69
CA GLN A 810 25.41 8.37 29.25
C GLN A 810 25.53 9.51 28.20
N VAL A 811 25.86 10.72 28.65
CA VAL A 811 25.94 11.90 27.80
C VAL A 811 26.80 11.66 26.55
N GLY A 812 26.17 11.81 25.40
CA GLY A 812 26.82 11.64 24.07
C GLY A 812 26.51 10.32 23.37
N SER A 813 25.79 9.40 24.01
CA SER A 813 25.35 8.15 23.42
C SER A 813 23.88 7.86 23.67
N GLU A 814 23.27 7.14 22.74
CA GLU A 814 21.88 6.73 22.75
C GLU A 814 21.76 5.22 22.62
N VAL A 815 21.00 4.59 23.52
CA VAL A 815 20.65 3.17 23.46
C VAL A 815 19.39 2.99 22.62
N ILE A 816 19.52 2.30 21.49
CA ILE A 816 18.40 1.94 20.61
C ILE A 816 18.02 0.49 20.91
N ARG A 817 16.78 0.28 21.28
CA ARG A 817 16.20 -1.06 21.49
C ARG A 817 15.65 -1.54 20.17
N GLY A 818 16.16 -2.66 19.69
CA GLY A 818 15.64 -3.32 18.50
C GLY A 818 14.29 -4.00 18.73
N ASN A 819 13.74 -4.58 17.68
CA ASN A 819 12.49 -5.34 17.75
C ASN A 819 12.64 -6.48 18.78
N LEU A 820 11.65 -6.59 19.66
CA LEU A 820 11.54 -7.76 20.52
C LEU A 820 10.90 -8.90 19.72
N LEU A 821 11.72 -9.87 19.35
CA LEU A 821 11.28 -11.02 18.58
C LEU A 821 10.70 -12.08 19.55
N VAL A 822 9.53 -12.57 19.21
CA VAL A 822 8.94 -13.75 19.84
C VAL A 822 9.32 -14.95 18.96
N VAL A 823 10.06 -15.89 19.51
CA VAL A 823 10.58 -17.04 18.76
C VAL A 823 10.03 -18.32 19.38
N PRO A 824 9.04 -18.96 18.77
CA PRO A 824 8.62 -20.31 19.16
C PRO A 824 9.74 -21.31 18.91
N ILE A 825 10.06 -22.11 19.92
CA ILE A 825 11.00 -23.22 19.82
C ILE A 825 10.30 -24.45 20.40
N GLU A 826 9.95 -25.39 19.54
CA GLU A 826 9.06 -26.51 19.88
C GLU A 826 7.79 -25.98 20.60
N ASP A 827 7.59 -26.34 21.83
CA ASP A 827 6.43 -25.97 22.66
C ASP A 827 6.65 -24.75 23.56
N SER A 828 7.75 -24.00 23.38
CA SER A 828 8.18 -22.92 24.26
C SER A 828 8.36 -21.60 23.50
N LEU A 829 8.31 -20.46 24.20
CA LEU A 829 8.57 -19.14 23.64
C LEU A 829 9.87 -18.57 24.20
N LEU A 830 10.77 -18.21 23.30
CA LEU A 830 11.97 -17.44 23.61
C LEU A 830 11.77 -15.99 23.09
N TYR A 831 12.12 -15.01 23.91
CA TYR A 831 12.10 -13.59 23.53
C TYR A 831 13.52 -13.10 23.36
N VAL A 832 13.81 -12.44 22.23
CA VAL A 832 15.15 -11.93 21.90
C VAL A 832 15.06 -10.49 21.45
N GLN A 833 15.86 -9.61 22.05
CA GLN A 833 15.92 -8.19 21.68
C GLN A 833 17.35 -7.75 21.47
N PRO A 834 17.73 -7.36 20.25
CA PRO A 834 19.03 -6.75 19.98
C PRO A 834 19.07 -5.30 20.48
N ILE A 835 20.23 -4.87 20.99
CA ILE A 835 20.46 -3.53 21.51
C ILE A 835 21.60 -2.87 20.73
N TYR A 836 21.33 -1.66 20.25
CA TYR A 836 22.32 -0.88 19.51
C TYR A 836 22.70 0.39 20.24
N LEU A 837 23.88 0.91 19.92
CA LEU A 837 24.41 2.14 20.45
C LEU A 837 24.69 3.13 19.33
N ALA A 838 24.16 4.33 19.41
CA ALA A 838 24.41 5.41 18.47
C ALA A 838 24.93 6.66 19.20
N ALA A 839 25.64 7.55 18.52
CA ALA A 839 26.03 8.84 19.06
C ALA A 839 24.84 9.82 19.08
N ASP A 840 24.56 10.45 20.23
CA ASP A 840 23.36 11.27 20.49
C ASP A 840 23.30 12.60 19.69
N ASN A 841 24.43 13.16 19.27
CA ASN A 841 24.50 14.57 18.81
C ASN A 841 25.07 14.79 17.41
N LEU A 842 25.31 13.77 16.63
CA LEU A 842 25.85 13.94 15.30
C LEU A 842 24.85 13.48 14.26
N ALA A 843 24.46 14.37 13.37
CA ALA A 843 23.91 13.98 12.07
C ALA A 843 24.95 13.04 11.44
N GLY A 844 24.77 11.70 11.61
CA GLY A 844 25.73 10.70 11.13
C GLY A 844 26.30 9.74 12.17
N GLY A 845 25.75 9.64 13.38
CA GLY A 845 26.07 8.53 14.29
C GLY A 845 25.63 7.20 13.69
N ILE A 846 26.56 6.28 13.40
CA ILE A 846 26.26 4.95 12.89
C ILE A 846 25.78 4.10 14.07
N PRO A 847 24.52 3.61 14.10
CA PRO A 847 24.10 2.65 15.10
C PRO A 847 24.94 1.38 14.98
N GLN A 848 25.50 0.93 16.09
CA GLN A 848 26.31 -0.29 16.19
C GLN A 848 25.57 -1.28 17.08
N PHE A 849 25.54 -2.53 16.68
CA PHE A 849 25.09 -3.61 17.53
C PHE A 849 26.01 -3.70 18.75
N LYS A 850 25.42 -3.85 19.94
CA LYS A 850 26.19 -3.84 21.20
C LYS A 850 25.91 -5.06 22.04
N LEU A 851 24.64 -5.43 22.23
CA LEU A 851 24.22 -6.46 23.16
C LEU A 851 22.97 -7.17 22.63
N VAL A 852 22.73 -8.37 23.14
CA VAL A 852 21.46 -9.09 23.04
C VAL A 852 20.88 -9.26 24.43
N VAL A 853 19.61 -8.95 24.58
CA VAL A 853 18.81 -9.35 25.74
C VAL A 853 17.94 -10.55 25.32
N ALA A 854 17.95 -11.60 26.10
CA ALA A 854 17.02 -12.71 25.92
C ALA A 854 16.21 -12.96 27.21
N SER A 855 14.94 -13.32 27.02
CA SER A 855 14.03 -13.63 28.11
C SER A 855 13.37 -14.98 27.89
N TYR A 856 13.40 -15.82 28.89
CA TYR A 856 12.72 -17.11 28.92
C TYR A 856 12.13 -17.36 30.31
N ASN A 857 10.84 -17.62 30.40
CA ASN A 857 10.14 -17.93 31.64
C ASN A 857 10.46 -16.93 32.78
N SER A 858 10.33 -15.61 32.45
CA SER A 858 10.63 -14.46 33.34
C SER A 858 12.09 -14.36 33.81
N ARG A 859 13.00 -15.19 33.30
CA ARG A 859 14.44 -15.05 33.47
C ARG A 859 15.00 -14.21 32.34
N ILE A 860 15.72 -13.16 32.66
CA ILE A 860 16.30 -12.21 31.71
C ILE A 860 17.81 -12.27 31.83
N GLU A 861 18.48 -12.41 30.70
CA GLU A 861 19.94 -12.39 30.61
C GLU A 861 20.38 -11.43 29.48
N ILE A 862 21.58 -10.90 29.60
CA ILE A 862 22.18 -9.99 28.65
C ILE A 862 23.61 -10.41 28.34
N ALA A 863 24.00 -10.35 27.07
CA ALA A 863 25.38 -10.68 26.62
C ALA A 863 25.72 -9.90 25.33
N ASP A 864 26.96 -10.02 24.88
CA ASP A 864 27.50 -9.44 23.64
C ASP A 864 27.17 -10.24 22.37
N SER A 865 26.66 -11.46 22.52
CA SER A 865 26.24 -12.32 21.42
C SER A 865 25.04 -13.18 21.80
N LEU A 866 24.32 -13.70 20.77
CA LEU A 866 23.17 -14.58 20.97
C LEU A 866 23.59 -15.88 21.67
N ASP A 867 24.67 -16.50 21.25
CA ASP A 867 25.17 -17.74 21.87
C ASP A 867 25.54 -17.51 23.34
N ALA A 868 26.21 -16.41 23.65
CA ALA A 868 26.58 -16.08 25.03
C ALA A 868 25.35 -15.88 25.94
N VAL A 869 24.28 -15.23 25.45
CA VAL A 869 23.07 -15.05 26.24
C VAL A 869 22.31 -16.37 26.41
N LEU A 870 22.29 -17.24 25.39
CA LEU A 870 21.68 -18.58 25.50
C LEU A 870 22.45 -19.49 26.48
N VAL A 871 23.78 -19.43 26.50
CA VAL A 871 24.59 -20.13 27.49
C VAL A 871 24.28 -19.64 28.93
N LYS A 872 24.07 -18.37 29.13
CA LYS A 872 23.65 -17.82 30.42
C LYS A 872 22.26 -18.30 30.85
N LEU A 873 21.33 -18.42 29.91
CA LEU A 873 19.95 -18.87 30.17
C LEU A 873 19.88 -20.38 30.44
N PHE A 874 20.55 -21.21 29.63
CA PHE A 874 20.35 -22.65 29.56
C PHE A 874 21.56 -23.46 30.01
N GLY A 875 22.73 -22.85 30.22
CA GLY A 875 23.95 -23.48 30.65
C GLY A 875 24.89 -23.89 29.51
N SER A 876 26.09 -24.41 29.84
CA SER A 876 27.18 -24.72 28.91
C SER A 876 26.95 -25.95 28.00
N GLY A 877 25.77 -26.55 28.01
CA GLY A 877 25.39 -27.62 27.07
C GLY A 877 24.94 -27.12 25.69
N VAL A 878 24.79 -25.82 25.50
CA VAL A 878 24.54 -25.20 24.18
C VAL A 878 25.85 -25.29 23.40
N GLU A 879 25.89 -26.07 22.29
CA GLU A 879 27.03 -26.06 21.38
C GLU A 879 27.17 -24.62 20.79
N VAL A 880 28.30 -24.01 21.14
CA VAL A 880 28.68 -22.70 20.55
C VAL A 880 29.35 -23.02 19.22
N ASP A 881 28.78 -22.62 18.13
CA ASP A 881 29.43 -22.69 16.82
C ASP A 881 30.68 -21.81 16.85
N GLY A 882 31.82 -22.43 16.85
CA GLY A 882 33.11 -21.76 16.78
C GLY A 882 33.28 -21.20 15.39
N GLY A 883 32.69 -19.99 15.11
CA GLY A 883 33.02 -19.24 13.91
C GLY A 883 34.51 -19.06 13.80
N ASP A 884 35.14 -19.69 12.81
CA ASP A 884 36.56 -19.60 12.46
C ASP A 884 36.95 -18.15 12.16
N GLY A 885 37.21 -17.44 13.22
CA GLY A 885 37.92 -16.14 13.18
C GLY A 885 39.07 -16.21 14.15
N ASP A 886 40.02 -17.06 13.86
CA ASP A 886 41.30 -17.11 14.57
C ASP A 886 42.17 -15.90 14.19
N PRO A 887 42.38 -14.91 15.07
CA PRO A 887 43.55 -14.08 15.02
C PRO A 887 44.66 -14.80 15.81
N GLY A 888 45.38 -15.71 15.13
CA GLY A 888 46.42 -16.54 15.65
C GLY A 888 47.34 -15.87 16.66
N GLY A 889 47.24 -16.31 17.86
CA GLY A 889 48.14 -16.18 18.96
C GLY A 889 47.98 -17.38 19.87
N GLY A 890 48.41 -18.59 19.45
CA GLY A 890 48.39 -19.79 20.27
C GLY A 890 49.08 -19.59 21.59
N ILE A 891 48.31 -19.67 22.68
CA ILE A 891 48.85 -19.74 24.05
C ILE A 891 49.66 -21.04 24.15
N PRO A 892 50.92 -21.02 24.56
CA PRO A 892 51.73 -22.20 24.68
C PRO A 892 51.11 -23.12 25.77
N ASP A 893 50.80 -24.36 25.41
CA ASP A 893 50.36 -25.38 26.36
C ASP A 893 51.59 -25.81 27.22
N SER A 894 51.85 -25.04 28.27
CA SER A 894 52.90 -25.41 29.25
C SER A 894 52.32 -26.36 30.28
N GLY A 895 52.74 -27.57 30.27
CA GLY A 895 52.33 -28.67 31.19
C GLY A 895 52.75 -28.42 32.63
N GLY A 896 52.26 -27.33 33.26
CA GLY A 896 52.52 -26.98 34.66
C GLY A 896 51.29 -27.24 35.55
N THR A 897 51.47 -27.04 36.86
CA THR A 897 50.38 -27.09 37.84
C THR A 897 49.38 -25.92 37.60
N ILE A 898 48.11 -26.05 38.05
CA ILE A 898 47.05 -25.01 37.91
C ILE A 898 47.55 -23.66 38.42
N GLU A 899 48.27 -23.67 39.57
CA GLU A 899 48.85 -22.46 40.17
C GLU A 899 49.93 -21.82 39.28
N GLU A 900 50.75 -22.66 38.63
CA GLU A 900 51.79 -22.20 37.71
C GLU A 900 51.20 -21.58 36.46
N ARG A 901 50.17 -22.20 35.88
CA ARG A 901 49.45 -21.68 34.71
C ARG A 901 48.73 -20.37 35.00
N VAL A 902 48.05 -20.25 36.11
CA VAL A 902 47.36 -19.02 36.54
C VAL A 902 48.41 -17.90 36.77
N THR A 903 49.53 -18.21 37.39
CA THR A 903 50.63 -17.25 37.65
C THR A 903 51.27 -16.77 36.33
N GLU A 904 51.42 -17.64 35.36
CA GLU A 904 51.95 -17.34 34.05
C GLU A 904 51.01 -16.41 33.25
N LEU A 905 49.71 -16.74 33.25
CA LEU A 905 48.67 -15.90 32.58
C LEU A 905 48.61 -14.51 33.23
N LEU A 906 48.64 -14.39 34.53
CA LEU A 906 48.68 -13.08 35.20
C LEU A 906 49.95 -12.29 34.90
N ALA A 907 51.10 -12.94 34.74
CA ALA A 907 52.32 -12.29 34.32
C ALA A 907 52.28 -11.81 32.86
N LEU A 908 51.62 -12.56 31.97
CA LEU A 908 51.34 -12.15 30.59
C LEU A 908 50.36 -10.94 30.54
N ALA A 909 49.33 -10.95 31.39
CA ALA A 909 48.43 -9.82 31.50
C ALA A 909 49.11 -8.54 31.97
N ASP A 910 50.02 -8.63 32.97
CA ASP A 910 50.81 -7.52 33.46
C ASP A 910 51.77 -7.00 32.39
N ALA A 911 52.38 -7.88 31.59
CA ALA A 911 53.23 -7.49 30.47
C ALA A 911 52.45 -6.76 29.38
N ALA A 912 51.25 -7.22 29.03
CA ALA A 912 50.37 -6.59 28.05
C ALA A 912 49.86 -5.21 28.54
N PHE A 913 49.55 -5.04 29.82
CA PHE A 913 49.25 -3.71 30.40
C PHE A 913 50.46 -2.76 30.33
N ALA A 914 51.66 -3.25 30.59
CA ALA A 914 52.86 -2.45 30.45
C ALA A 914 53.13 -2.01 29.00
N GLU A 915 52.86 -2.90 28.03
CA GLU A 915 52.92 -2.55 26.60
C GLU A 915 51.84 -1.56 26.22
N ALA A 916 50.58 -1.71 26.70
CA ALA A 916 49.54 -0.73 26.51
C ALA A 916 49.93 0.67 26.96
N ASP A 917 50.55 0.80 28.14
CA ASP A 917 51.07 2.07 28.63
C ASP A 917 52.13 2.69 27.73
N ILE A 918 52.91 1.87 27.00
CA ILE A 918 53.91 2.35 26.05
C ILE A 918 53.21 2.88 24.78
N GLU A 919 52.25 2.16 24.25
CA GLU A 919 51.45 2.58 23.07
C GLU A 919 50.67 3.87 23.36
N LEU A 920 50.06 3.99 24.54
CA LEU A 920 49.37 5.21 24.99
C LEU A 920 50.33 6.43 25.02
N ARG A 921 51.57 6.25 25.51
CA ARG A 921 52.58 7.34 25.53
C ARG A 921 53.09 7.73 24.14
N GLN A 922 52.98 6.81 23.19
CA GLN A 922 53.33 7.08 21.78
C GLN A 922 52.15 7.72 21.02
N GLY A 923 50.97 7.78 21.63
CA GLY A 923 49.72 8.32 21.03
C GLY A 923 48.99 7.34 20.11
N ASP A 924 49.37 6.07 20.14
CA ASP A 924 48.68 5.02 19.40
C ASP A 924 47.54 4.43 20.25
N LEU A 925 46.32 5.00 20.08
CA LEU A 925 45.15 4.54 20.78
C LEU A 925 44.64 3.17 20.31
N ALA A 926 44.88 2.82 19.05
CA ALA A 926 44.49 1.50 18.54
C ALA A 926 45.40 0.40 19.11
N GLY A 927 46.74 0.65 19.13
CA GLY A 927 47.69 -0.23 19.81
C GLY A 927 47.44 -0.36 21.31
N TYR A 928 47.09 0.75 21.99
CA TYR A 928 46.68 0.74 23.38
C TYR A 928 45.47 -0.18 23.63
N GLN A 929 44.39 -0.02 22.83
CA GLN A 929 43.19 -0.83 22.99
C GLN A 929 43.46 -2.32 22.73
N ALA A 930 44.16 -2.64 21.67
CA ALA A 930 44.54 -4.03 21.37
C ALA A 930 45.31 -4.69 22.52
N LYS A 931 46.21 -3.96 23.17
CA LYS A 931 47.01 -4.48 24.32
C LYS A 931 46.16 -4.61 25.60
N ILE A 932 45.21 -3.73 25.80
CA ILE A 932 44.21 -3.87 26.88
C ILE A 932 43.35 -5.11 26.71
N ASP A 933 42.91 -5.36 25.46
CA ASP A 933 42.05 -6.52 25.17
C ASP A 933 42.87 -7.84 25.30
N GLU A 934 44.13 -7.83 24.87
CA GLU A 934 45.08 -8.93 25.10
C GLU A 934 45.26 -9.22 26.60
N ALA A 935 45.46 -8.19 27.43
CA ALA A 935 45.60 -8.33 28.89
C ALA A 935 44.32 -8.92 29.49
N ARG A 936 43.14 -8.48 29.06
CA ARG A 936 41.87 -9.02 29.51
C ARG A 936 41.72 -10.50 29.16
N SER A 937 42.09 -10.90 27.92
CA SER A 937 41.99 -12.32 27.51
C SER A 937 42.83 -13.25 28.40
N TYR A 938 43.97 -12.81 28.86
CA TYR A 938 44.79 -13.56 29.82
C TYR A 938 44.18 -13.68 31.23
N ILE A 939 43.53 -12.60 31.69
CA ILE A 939 42.81 -12.59 32.97
C ILE A 939 41.60 -13.50 32.93
N ASP A 940 40.85 -13.49 31.83
CA ASP A 940 39.65 -14.30 31.65
C ASP A 940 40.02 -15.78 31.62
N GLU A 941 41.09 -16.14 30.92
CA GLU A 941 41.63 -17.51 30.88
C GLU A 941 42.11 -17.97 32.26
N ALA A 942 42.79 -17.13 33.01
CA ALA A 942 43.19 -17.41 34.38
C ALA A 942 41.97 -17.70 35.28
N ASN A 943 40.93 -16.85 35.16
CA ASN A 943 39.65 -17.04 35.89
C ASN A 943 38.98 -18.35 35.52
N ARG A 944 38.94 -18.70 34.23
CA ARG A 944 38.34 -19.94 33.72
C ARG A 944 39.03 -21.16 34.36
N ILE A 945 40.36 -21.17 34.38
CA ILE A 945 41.15 -22.27 35.00
C ILE A 945 40.86 -22.38 36.49
N ILE A 946 40.68 -21.27 37.19
CA ILE A 946 40.38 -21.26 38.63
C ILE A 946 38.98 -21.83 38.87
N VAL A 947 37.98 -21.45 38.06
CA VAL A 947 36.60 -21.93 38.18
C VAL A 947 36.51 -23.43 37.87
N GLU A 948 37.18 -23.90 36.78
CA GLU A 948 37.26 -25.32 36.46
C GLU A 948 37.88 -26.12 37.59
N ALA A 949 39.00 -25.67 38.13
CA ALA A 949 39.65 -26.31 39.27
C ALA A 949 38.77 -26.35 40.54
N ALA A 950 37.99 -25.29 40.78
CA ALA A 950 37.06 -25.27 41.92
C ALA A 950 35.90 -26.25 41.72
N SER A 951 35.41 -26.37 40.47
CA SER A 951 34.33 -27.33 40.12
C SER A 951 34.80 -28.78 40.26
N ASP A 952 36.01 -29.09 39.77
CA ASP A 952 36.59 -30.44 39.91
C ASP A 952 36.88 -30.79 41.37
N ALA A 953 37.32 -29.85 42.18
CA ALA A 953 37.49 -30.06 43.62
C ALA A 953 36.17 -30.31 44.35
N ALA A 954 35.09 -29.62 43.93
CA ALA A 954 33.74 -29.85 44.46
C ALA A 954 33.20 -31.22 44.03
N ALA A 955 33.43 -31.65 42.80
CA ALA A 955 33.03 -32.94 42.27
C ALA A 955 33.76 -34.11 42.99
N VAL A 956 35.08 -33.96 43.24
CA VAL A 956 35.88 -34.90 43.99
C VAL A 956 35.43 -34.98 45.47
N SER A 957 35.12 -33.85 46.10
CA SER A 957 34.59 -33.81 47.48
C SER A 957 33.20 -34.49 47.60
N ALA A 958 32.35 -34.34 46.59
CA ALA A 958 31.03 -35.01 46.53
C ALA A 958 31.15 -36.52 46.31
N ALA A 959 32.20 -36.97 45.60
CA ALA A 959 32.48 -38.37 45.36
C ALA A 959 33.06 -39.11 46.62
N PHE A 960 33.78 -38.38 47.50
CA PHE A 960 34.29 -38.89 48.74
C PHE A 960 33.28 -38.90 49.91
N SER A 961 32.12 -38.22 49.72
CA SER A 961 31.02 -38.20 50.76
C SER A 961 29.90 -39.17 50.42
N ARG A 962 30.03 -40.04 49.47
CA ARG A 962 29.20 -41.22 49.17
C ARG A 962 30.00 -42.46 49.43
#